data_ee2b94c7acee6054a37ad8faa9342e3c
#
_entry.id   ee2b94c7acee6054a37ad8faa9342e3c
#
_cell.length_a   1.000
_cell.length_b   1.000
_cell.length_c   1.000
_cell.angle_alpha   90.00
_cell.angle_beta   90.00
_cell.angle_gamma   90.00
#
_symmetry.space_group_name_H-M   'P 1'
#
loop_
_entity.id
_entity.type
_entity.pdbx_description
1 polymer ?
#
loop_
_entity_poly.entity_id
_entity_poly.type
_entity_poly.pdbx_seq_one_letter_code
_entity_poly.pdbx_strand_id
1 'polypeptide(L)'
;MIRPIFFDATGRRNRWTMRAFIAGLVMLVITIGVFAATIADAPIPGPLNLEMEQKHSHPLLHQLSQIGHVAHAATAGLATWLPTRASPAKLAVKQVKLGFYVPWDDASRASLAAHIGELDWLVPGLISVTGADHHMTVFPDRPLETLLAATRKRPAILPMVQNIINAKWDGPGMAALLHDPAARAHLLDQLEPQLAAQKAIGVMFDFEELPAASQGDYLRFIAEAKHRYAARRWLIALAVPVDNANWDLGAYGRIADRVLLMDYDEHTTDAEAGPIASQIWFVSHLKAALAVVPRGKAIVGIGSYTYDWTGNGKGETSSVEESWLAAHDSEAPITFDKASGNTTYSYEENGDIHTVWLLDAASVWNELRAADMEGVAGVGLWRLGTEDPGVWQALASYESGKVPNLGTIEAQGEVQIDGNGEILRVAQSPQLGHRDITADWQGLIIDERFNALPTPYVIQRTGYQKNMVALTFDDGPDPEWTPQILDILKAKHAPATFFIVGENAMPHPFLLRSITAEGSEIGNHTFTHPNLAHDSVAKTRLELNSTRRLVEAYTGRSVRLFRAPYFGDAEPTTANEIVPALVAQQDGYTNVGLHVDPADWRRPGVAEIVKSALDQVQTDDPTTAAQIILLHDGGGERSQTVAALPLIIDGLRAKGFEFVPVSRLAGLSRDAVMPLVTGRDLVSVRADVSVFLILGAMGTMLNWLFFAVISLGIGRAVVLAALALNSNRPKNRLVPPPIDPKLFVSVLIPAFNEARVIEASVRRVLASEQVSLEVIVIDDGSSDNTSALVAAAFGDEPRVRLLTLPNGGKARALNEGLKLAHGEIVIALDADTQFEVATIALLAR
;
A
#
# COMPACT_ATOMS: atom_id res chain seq x y z
N MET A 1 -64.92 15.86 7.17
CA MET A 1 -63.85 15.31 6.35
C MET A 1 -62.90 16.45 5.94
N ILE A 2 -61.79 16.55 6.63
CA ILE A 2 -60.72 17.51 6.28
C ILE A 2 -59.94 16.92 5.10
N ARG A 3 -60.02 17.51 3.89
CA ARG A 3 -59.23 17.07 2.76
C ARG A 3 -57.75 17.40 3.02
N PRO A 4 -56.83 16.46 2.82
CA PRO A 4 -55.41 16.77 3.00
C PRO A 4 -54.97 17.83 1.98
N ILE A 5 -54.20 18.82 2.45
CA ILE A 5 -53.77 20.00 1.68
C ILE A 5 -52.92 19.65 0.44
N PHE A 6 -52.42 18.40 0.34
CA PHE A 6 -51.56 17.92 -0.72
C PHE A 6 -52.15 16.80 -1.59
N PHE A 7 -53.44 16.62 -1.61
CA PHE A 7 -54.09 15.56 -2.40
C PHE A 7 -54.33 16.01 -3.84
N ASP A 8 -53.62 15.39 -4.80
CA ASP A 8 -53.83 15.52 -6.24
C ASP A 8 -54.65 14.34 -6.75
N ALA A 9 -55.94 14.51 -6.84
CA ALA A 9 -56.90 13.49 -7.30
C ALA A 9 -56.65 13.08 -8.79
N THR A 10 -55.92 13.86 -9.56
CA THR A 10 -55.69 13.62 -10.99
C THR A 10 -54.37 12.96 -11.27
N GLY A 11 -53.46 12.92 -10.30
CA GLY A 11 -52.07 12.39 -10.43
C GLY A 11 -51.23 13.15 -11.46
N ARG A 12 -51.73 14.27 -11.98
CA ARG A 12 -51.04 15.07 -13.02
C ARG A 12 -49.78 15.72 -12.46
N ARG A 13 -49.83 16.27 -11.24
CA ARG A 13 -48.68 16.92 -10.62
C ARG A 13 -47.56 15.89 -10.37
N ASN A 14 -47.90 14.71 -9.86
CA ASN A 14 -46.89 13.65 -9.62
C ASN A 14 -46.26 13.16 -10.94
N ARG A 15 -47.04 13.03 -12.01
CA ARG A 15 -46.51 12.69 -13.34
C ARG A 15 -45.64 13.79 -13.95
N TRP A 16 -45.95 15.04 -13.73
CA TRP A 16 -45.13 16.17 -14.20
C TRP A 16 -43.84 16.30 -13.40
N THR A 17 -43.90 16.20 -12.09
CA THR A 17 -42.68 16.23 -11.24
C THR A 17 -41.78 15.03 -11.53
N MET A 18 -42.33 13.82 -11.72
CA MET A 18 -41.57 12.65 -12.11
C MET A 18 -40.92 12.80 -13.50
N ARG A 19 -41.63 13.33 -14.50
CA ARG A 19 -41.07 13.60 -15.83
C ARG A 19 -39.97 14.67 -15.78
N ALA A 20 -40.17 15.75 -15.03
CA ALA A 20 -39.14 16.77 -14.83
C ALA A 20 -37.90 16.20 -14.12
N PHE A 21 -38.10 15.37 -13.11
CA PHE A 21 -37.02 14.67 -12.41
C PHE A 21 -36.24 13.72 -13.34
N ILE A 22 -36.94 12.89 -14.11
CA ILE A 22 -36.33 11.99 -15.09
C ILE A 22 -35.58 12.78 -16.18
N ALA A 23 -36.15 13.85 -16.71
CA ALA A 23 -35.48 14.69 -17.70
C ALA A 23 -34.23 15.37 -17.12
N GLY A 24 -34.30 15.84 -15.87
CA GLY A 24 -33.12 16.38 -15.15
C GLY A 24 -32.04 15.36 -14.93
N LEU A 25 -32.40 14.12 -14.53
CA LEU A 25 -31.47 13.03 -14.36
C LEU A 25 -30.81 12.61 -15.67
N VAL A 26 -31.56 12.49 -16.76
CA VAL A 26 -31.04 12.19 -18.10
C VAL A 26 -30.07 13.30 -18.56
N MET A 27 -30.44 14.56 -18.37
CA MET A 27 -29.58 15.69 -18.72
C MET A 27 -28.28 15.66 -17.91
N LEU A 28 -28.36 15.38 -16.62
CA LEU A 28 -27.19 15.24 -15.73
C LEU A 28 -26.26 14.11 -16.20
N VAL A 29 -26.81 12.92 -16.52
CA VAL A 29 -26.05 11.78 -17.03
C VAL A 29 -25.35 12.10 -18.35
N ILE A 30 -26.05 12.78 -19.27
CA ILE A 30 -25.47 13.24 -20.55
C ILE A 30 -24.34 14.24 -20.28
N THR A 31 -24.55 15.22 -19.41
CA THR A 31 -23.52 16.23 -19.06
C THR A 31 -22.28 15.58 -18.47
N ILE A 32 -22.46 14.66 -17.50
CA ILE A 32 -21.34 13.90 -16.90
C ILE A 32 -20.65 13.04 -17.97
N GLY A 33 -21.38 12.39 -18.85
CA GLY A 33 -20.83 11.56 -19.92
C GLY A 33 -19.99 12.37 -20.92
N VAL A 34 -20.47 13.54 -21.34
CA VAL A 34 -19.73 14.45 -22.22
C VAL A 34 -18.48 14.98 -21.52
N PHE A 35 -18.60 15.40 -20.28
CA PHE A 35 -17.46 15.87 -19.47
C PHE A 35 -16.40 14.78 -19.28
N ALA A 36 -16.80 13.55 -18.93
CA ALA A 36 -15.88 12.43 -18.82
C ALA A 36 -15.16 12.13 -20.14
N ALA A 37 -15.87 12.25 -21.28
CA ALA A 37 -15.26 12.09 -22.60
C ALA A 37 -14.26 13.21 -22.93
N THR A 38 -14.56 14.48 -22.59
CA THR A 38 -13.62 15.59 -22.82
C THR A 38 -12.34 15.49 -21.98
N ILE A 39 -12.42 14.87 -20.80
CA ILE A 39 -11.24 14.59 -19.98
C ILE A 39 -10.47 13.37 -20.49
N ALA A 40 -11.16 12.28 -20.83
CA ALA A 40 -10.54 11.05 -21.29
C ALA A 40 -9.82 11.23 -22.65
N ASP A 41 -10.45 11.97 -23.57
CA ASP A 41 -9.92 12.25 -24.91
C ASP A 41 -9.29 13.64 -25.03
N ALA A 42 -8.78 14.20 -23.91
CA ALA A 42 -8.15 15.52 -23.94
C ALA A 42 -6.94 15.52 -24.89
N PRO A 43 -6.84 16.49 -25.84
CA PRO A 43 -5.76 16.54 -26.79
C PRO A 43 -4.40 16.52 -26.13
N ILE A 44 -3.51 15.63 -26.57
CA ILE A 44 -2.13 15.53 -26.07
C ILE A 44 -1.33 16.67 -26.71
N PRO A 45 -0.69 17.54 -25.94
CA PRO A 45 0.23 18.55 -26.47
C PRO A 45 1.39 17.86 -27.21
N GLY A 46 1.80 18.37 -28.36
CA GLY A 46 2.95 17.82 -29.09
C GLY A 46 4.24 17.86 -28.23
N PRO A 47 5.23 17.01 -28.53
CA PRO A 47 6.46 16.89 -27.73
C PRO A 47 7.20 18.25 -27.66
N LEU A 48 7.81 18.51 -26.50
CA LEU A 48 8.73 19.63 -26.33
C LEU A 48 10.11 19.23 -26.83
N ASN A 49 10.76 20.11 -27.62
CA ASN A 49 12.16 19.95 -28.00
C ASN A 49 13.03 20.47 -26.87
N LEU A 50 13.60 19.57 -26.09
CA LEU A 50 14.69 19.90 -25.16
C LEU A 50 15.99 19.88 -25.95
N GLU A 51 16.79 20.96 -25.87
CA GLU A 51 18.14 20.96 -26.45
C GLU A 51 18.98 19.92 -25.72
N MET A 52 19.42 18.91 -26.45
CA MET A 52 20.27 17.83 -25.92
C MET A 52 21.72 18.17 -26.19
N GLU A 53 22.51 18.34 -25.15
CA GLU A 53 23.97 18.17 -25.27
C GLU A 53 24.24 16.67 -25.43
N GLN A 54 24.58 16.28 -26.65
CA GLN A 54 25.10 14.93 -26.88
C GLN A 54 26.52 14.82 -26.30
N LYS A 55 26.64 14.30 -25.10
CA LYS A 55 27.93 13.80 -24.62
C LYS A 55 28.25 12.52 -25.38
N HIS A 56 29.28 12.57 -26.18
CA HIS A 56 29.88 11.39 -26.80
C HIS A 56 30.40 10.47 -25.69
N SER A 57 29.83 9.27 -25.61
CA SER A 57 30.45 8.15 -24.90
C SER A 57 31.85 7.93 -25.45
N HIS A 58 32.86 8.02 -24.58
CA HIS A 58 34.21 7.65 -24.93
C HIS A 58 34.30 6.13 -25.11
N PRO A 59 34.83 5.66 -26.27
CA PRO A 59 35.16 4.26 -26.38
C PRO A 59 36.50 4.03 -25.67
N LEU A 60 36.48 3.45 -24.50
CA LEU A 60 37.70 2.96 -23.87
C LEU A 60 37.75 1.43 -23.91
N LEU A 61 38.61 0.98 -24.80
CA LEU A 61 39.48 -0.17 -24.69
C LEU A 61 38.90 -1.59 -24.81
N HIS A 62 38.83 -1.94 -26.04
CA HIS A 62 39.09 -3.30 -26.49
C HIS A 62 40.57 -3.64 -26.25
N GLN A 63 40.90 -4.37 -25.20
CA GLN A 63 42.07 -5.27 -25.12
C GLN A 63 42.15 -5.89 -23.74
N LEU A 64 41.78 -7.15 -23.68
CA LEU A 64 42.48 -8.23 -22.98
C LEU A 64 41.56 -9.44 -22.86
N SER A 65 41.22 -10.04 -23.97
CA SER A 65 40.80 -11.44 -23.98
C SER A 65 42.03 -12.27 -24.18
N GLN A 66 42.51 -12.94 -23.20
CA GLN A 66 43.17 -14.23 -23.27
C GLN A 66 43.82 -14.58 -21.92
N ILE A 67 43.07 -15.23 -21.07
CA ILE A 67 43.66 -16.27 -20.24
C ILE A 67 42.67 -17.44 -20.25
N GLY A 68 42.83 -18.33 -21.21
CA GLY A 68 42.22 -19.63 -21.12
C GLY A 68 43.05 -20.50 -20.19
N HIS A 69 42.39 -21.14 -19.27
CA HIS A 69 42.75 -22.40 -18.62
C HIS A 69 41.64 -22.69 -17.59
N VAL A 70 41.00 -23.79 -17.60
CA VAL A 70 41.36 -25.19 -17.48
C VAL A 70 40.10 -26.01 -17.77
N ALA A 71 40.03 -26.67 -18.87
CA ALA A 71 39.10 -27.75 -19.07
C ALA A 71 39.77 -29.03 -18.61
N HIS A 72 39.52 -29.48 -17.42
CA HIS A 72 39.69 -30.88 -16.99
C HIS A 72 39.31 -31.08 -15.54
N ALA A 73 38.00 -31.12 -15.25
CA ALA A 73 37.44 -31.74 -14.04
C ALA A 73 35.88 -31.89 -14.08
N ALA A 74 35.29 -31.68 -15.25
CA ALA A 74 33.85 -31.45 -15.35
C ALA A 74 32.94 -32.67 -15.23
N THR A 75 33.46 -33.88 -15.06
CA THR A 75 32.60 -35.09 -15.02
C THR A 75 32.54 -35.81 -13.65
N ALA A 76 33.40 -35.48 -12.71
CA ALA A 76 33.39 -36.11 -11.39
C ALA A 76 32.58 -35.31 -10.32
N GLY A 77 32.32 -34.02 -10.56
CA GLY A 77 31.67 -33.13 -9.59
C GLY A 77 30.14 -33.22 -9.54
N LEU A 78 29.50 -33.43 -10.69
CA LEU A 78 28.02 -33.39 -10.81
C LEU A 78 27.29 -34.43 -9.97
N ALA A 79 27.90 -35.60 -9.67
CA ALA A 79 27.29 -36.60 -8.80
C ALA A 79 27.12 -36.15 -7.33
N THR A 80 27.82 -35.09 -6.93
CA THR A 80 27.75 -34.54 -5.57
C THR A 80 26.79 -33.38 -5.42
N TRP A 81 26.25 -32.86 -6.51
CA TRP A 81 25.31 -31.74 -6.54
C TRP A 81 23.90 -32.07 -6.03
N LEU A 82 23.57 -33.35 -5.99
CA LEU A 82 22.36 -33.82 -5.37
C LEU A 82 22.63 -34.84 -4.28
N PRO A 83 21.74 -34.99 -3.30
CA PRO A 83 21.78 -36.07 -2.33
C PRO A 83 21.83 -37.42 -3.02
N THR A 84 22.76 -38.27 -2.63
CA THR A 84 22.96 -39.63 -3.25
C THR A 84 21.87 -40.66 -2.91
N ARG A 85 20.94 -40.34 -2.04
CA ARG A 85 19.76 -41.14 -1.73
C ARG A 85 18.55 -40.22 -1.67
N ALA A 86 17.49 -40.56 -2.40
CA ALA A 86 16.17 -40.03 -2.15
C ALA A 86 15.85 -40.22 -0.68
N SER A 87 15.49 -39.17 0.02
CA SER A 87 15.02 -39.29 1.41
C SER A 87 13.77 -40.21 1.46
N PRO A 88 13.66 -41.12 2.41
CA PRO A 88 12.65 -42.17 2.34
C PRO A 88 11.20 -41.70 2.52
N ALA A 89 10.91 -40.47 2.69
CA ALA A 89 9.53 -39.95 2.69
C ALA A 89 9.53 -38.43 2.45
N LYS A 90 8.92 -37.94 1.36
CA LYS A 90 8.37 -36.59 1.33
C LYS A 90 7.48 -36.42 2.58
N LEU A 91 7.73 -35.35 3.35
CA LEU A 91 6.83 -35.03 4.44
C LEU A 91 5.40 -34.94 3.89
N ALA A 92 4.45 -35.55 4.59
CA ALA A 92 3.02 -35.43 4.26
C ALA A 92 2.47 -34.01 4.45
N VAL A 93 3.33 -33.07 4.86
CA VAL A 93 2.99 -31.67 5.13
C VAL A 93 3.50 -30.83 3.96
N LYS A 94 2.66 -29.91 3.48
CA LYS A 94 3.04 -28.92 2.46
C LYS A 94 4.28 -28.15 2.94
N GLN A 95 5.32 -28.10 2.10
CA GLN A 95 6.51 -27.29 2.35
C GLN A 95 6.14 -25.79 2.31
N VAL A 96 6.70 -25.00 3.22
CA VAL A 96 6.43 -23.55 3.31
C VAL A 96 7.45 -22.75 2.51
N LYS A 97 7.00 -21.69 1.85
CA LYS A 97 7.82 -20.72 1.12
C LYS A 97 7.86 -19.42 1.92
N LEU A 98 9.04 -19.03 2.37
CA LEU A 98 9.26 -17.80 3.12
C LEU A 98 9.91 -16.74 2.23
N GLY A 99 9.59 -15.45 2.47
CA GLY A 99 10.33 -14.32 1.93
C GLY A 99 10.79 -13.40 3.06
N PHE A 100 12.07 -13.02 3.03
CA PHE A 100 12.64 -12.05 3.97
C PHE A 100 12.47 -10.65 3.42
N TYR A 101 11.80 -9.81 4.17
CA TYR A 101 11.48 -8.44 3.80
C TYR A 101 12.26 -7.43 4.65
N VAL A 102 12.89 -6.48 3.96
CA VAL A 102 13.70 -5.41 4.57
C VAL A 102 12.97 -4.07 4.41
N PRO A 103 12.52 -3.42 5.50
CA PRO A 103 11.62 -2.28 5.45
C PRO A 103 12.20 -0.98 4.89
N TRP A 104 13.52 -0.81 4.94
CA TRP A 104 14.23 0.38 4.44
C TRP A 104 14.72 0.24 3.00
N ASP A 105 14.42 -0.88 2.33
CA ASP A 105 14.80 -1.15 0.97
C ASP A 105 13.55 -1.10 0.06
N ASP A 106 13.52 -0.16 -0.87
CA ASP A 106 12.39 0.01 -1.79
C ASP A 106 12.28 -1.13 -2.80
N ALA A 107 13.41 -1.72 -3.21
CA ALA A 107 13.43 -2.92 -4.06
C ALA A 107 12.76 -4.11 -3.33
N SER A 108 13.05 -4.28 -2.02
CA SER A 108 12.39 -5.30 -1.18
C SER A 108 10.87 -5.10 -1.12
N ARG A 109 10.42 -3.86 -1.05
CA ARG A 109 8.99 -3.52 -1.06
C ARG A 109 8.34 -3.80 -2.42
N ALA A 110 9.03 -3.45 -3.51
CA ALA A 110 8.55 -3.67 -4.86
C ALA A 110 8.42 -5.17 -5.17
N SER A 111 9.45 -5.97 -4.84
CA SER A 111 9.42 -7.43 -4.97
C SER A 111 8.28 -8.05 -4.14
N LEU A 112 8.12 -7.65 -2.88
CA LEU A 112 7.01 -8.12 -2.05
C LEU A 112 5.65 -7.77 -2.67
N ALA A 113 5.46 -6.56 -3.17
CA ALA A 113 4.19 -6.16 -3.77
C ALA A 113 3.83 -7.00 -4.99
N ALA A 114 4.81 -7.35 -5.81
CA ALA A 114 4.63 -8.20 -6.99
C ALA A 114 4.31 -9.66 -6.62
N HIS A 115 4.95 -10.21 -5.57
CA HIS A 115 5.00 -11.66 -5.32
C HIS A 115 4.39 -12.10 -3.97
N ILE A 116 3.75 -11.19 -3.21
CA ILE A 116 3.18 -11.48 -1.89
C ILE A 116 2.21 -12.69 -1.89
N GLY A 117 1.48 -12.90 -2.99
CA GLY A 117 0.55 -14.03 -3.15
C GLY A 117 1.21 -15.40 -3.34
N GLU A 118 2.52 -15.44 -3.59
CA GLU A 118 3.30 -16.65 -3.83
C GLU A 118 3.95 -17.17 -2.54
N LEU A 119 4.05 -16.32 -1.51
CA LEU A 119 4.59 -16.66 -0.21
C LEU A 119 3.55 -17.32 0.69
N ASP A 120 3.98 -18.30 1.50
CA ASP A 120 3.21 -18.83 2.61
C ASP A 120 3.48 -18.05 3.91
N TRP A 121 4.75 -17.65 4.14
CA TRP A 121 5.17 -16.83 5.28
C TRP A 121 5.97 -15.62 4.82
N LEU A 122 5.73 -14.49 5.48
CA LEU A 122 6.54 -13.27 5.34
C LEU A 122 7.33 -13.05 6.63
N VAL A 123 8.63 -12.82 6.49
CA VAL A 123 9.57 -12.59 7.59
C VAL A 123 10.09 -11.16 7.52
N PRO A 124 9.36 -10.18 8.10
CA PRO A 124 9.80 -8.79 8.08
C PRO A 124 10.84 -8.50 9.17
N GLY A 125 11.95 -7.86 8.79
CA GLY A 125 13.03 -7.39 9.68
C GLY A 125 12.71 -6.07 10.36
N LEU A 126 11.65 -6.04 11.17
CA LEU A 126 11.12 -4.80 11.78
C LEU A 126 11.65 -4.53 13.19
N ILE A 127 12.31 -5.48 13.84
CA ILE A 127 12.68 -5.39 15.25
C ILE A 127 14.16 -5.60 15.42
N SER A 128 14.82 -4.61 16.04
CA SER A 128 16.24 -4.69 16.38
C SER A 128 16.44 -4.51 17.90
N VAL A 129 17.40 -5.23 18.48
CA VAL A 129 17.77 -5.14 19.89
C VAL A 129 19.27 -4.98 20.00
N THR A 130 19.73 -3.83 20.48
CA THR A 130 21.16 -3.48 20.50
C THR A 130 21.53 -2.59 21.69
N GLY A 131 22.83 -2.43 21.92
CA GLY A 131 23.38 -1.53 22.92
C GLY A 131 23.48 -2.14 24.34
N ALA A 132 24.24 -1.48 25.19
CA ALA A 132 24.46 -1.89 26.58
C ALA A 132 23.22 -1.82 27.48
N ASP A 133 22.25 -1.03 27.07
CA ASP A 133 20.92 -0.87 27.71
C ASP A 133 19.85 -1.81 27.08
N HIS A 134 20.26 -2.66 26.12
CA HIS A 134 19.39 -3.61 25.44
C HIS A 134 18.16 -2.95 24.79
N HIS A 135 18.38 -1.81 24.14
CA HIS A 135 17.32 -1.03 23.55
C HIS A 135 16.65 -1.77 22.38
N MET A 136 15.33 -1.94 22.48
CA MET A 136 14.52 -2.50 21.39
C MET A 136 13.99 -1.37 20.51
N THR A 137 14.34 -1.40 19.23
CA THR A 137 13.82 -0.51 18.20
C THR A 137 12.84 -1.26 17.32
N VAL A 138 11.67 -0.66 17.09
CA VAL A 138 10.67 -1.19 16.16
C VAL A 138 10.52 -0.19 15.03
N PHE A 139 10.76 -0.63 13.81
CA PHE A 139 10.63 0.19 12.59
C PHE A 139 9.17 0.19 12.13
N PRO A 140 8.47 1.33 12.15
CA PRO A 140 7.10 1.40 11.65
C PRO A 140 7.09 1.33 10.12
N ASP A 141 6.28 0.44 9.54
CA ASP A 141 6.12 0.29 8.09
C ASP A 141 4.65 0.37 7.69
N ARG A 142 4.14 1.59 7.49
CA ARG A 142 2.78 1.83 7.01
C ARG A 142 2.53 1.31 5.58
N PRO A 143 3.47 1.43 4.63
CA PRO A 143 3.33 0.81 3.31
C PRO A 143 3.09 -0.70 3.38
N LEU A 144 3.85 -1.43 4.19
CA LEU A 144 3.64 -2.88 4.42
C LEU A 144 2.25 -3.17 5.00
N GLU A 145 1.82 -2.41 6.01
CA GLU A 145 0.48 -2.57 6.60
C GLU A 145 -0.62 -2.38 5.55
N THR A 146 -0.47 -1.37 4.69
CA THR A 146 -1.42 -1.06 3.60
C THR A 146 -1.44 -2.18 2.56
N LEU A 147 -0.27 -2.66 2.13
CA LEU A 147 -0.14 -3.78 1.19
C LEU A 147 -0.80 -5.04 1.73
N LEU A 148 -0.50 -5.41 2.98
CA LEU A 148 -1.12 -6.54 3.66
C LEU A 148 -2.64 -6.39 3.77
N ALA A 149 -3.14 -5.16 4.02
CA ALA A 149 -4.57 -4.91 4.11
C ALA A 149 -5.29 -5.10 2.76
N ALA A 150 -4.65 -4.72 1.66
CA ALA A 150 -5.19 -4.82 0.30
C ALA A 150 -5.13 -6.26 -0.28
N THR A 151 -4.23 -7.11 0.23
CA THR A 151 -3.96 -8.44 -0.32
C THR A 151 -5.01 -9.47 0.10
N ARG A 152 -5.57 -10.20 -0.87
CA ARG A 152 -6.55 -11.27 -0.61
C ARG A 152 -5.91 -12.53 -0.02
N LYS A 153 -4.82 -13.00 -0.63
CA LYS A 153 -4.05 -14.16 -0.18
C LYS A 153 -2.83 -13.66 0.58
N ARG A 154 -3.00 -13.42 1.87
CA ARG A 154 -1.94 -12.92 2.75
C ARG A 154 -1.04 -14.05 3.21
N PRO A 155 0.29 -13.87 3.18
CA PRO A 155 1.19 -14.76 3.90
C PRO A 155 0.97 -14.63 5.41
N ALA A 156 1.32 -15.67 6.15
CA ALA A 156 1.37 -15.59 7.61
C ALA A 156 2.61 -14.77 8.03
N ILE A 157 2.48 -13.89 9.00
CA ILE A 157 3.55 -12.99 9.43
C ILE A 157 4.37 -13.64 10.55
N LEU A 158 5.68 -13.75 10.33
CA LEU A 158 6.67 -14.24 11.30
C LEU A 158 7.76 -13.17 11.49
N PRO A 159 7.53 -12.15 12.34
CA PRO A 159 8.50 -11.06 12.53
C PRO A 159 9.87 -11.57 12.94
N MET A 160 10.92 -10.98 12.38
CA MET A 160 12.30 -11.24 12.73
C MET A 160 12.80 -10.23 13.77
N VAL A 161 13.52 -10.73 14.75
CA VAL A 161 14.21 -9.96 15.79
C VAL A 161 15.70 -10.15 15.62
N GLN A 162 16.41 -9.05 15.36
CA GLN A 162 17.83 -9.05 15.05
C GLN A 162 18.63 -8.22 16.07
N ASN A 163 19.92 -8.51 16.20
CA ASN A 163 20.85 -7.70 16.99
C ASN A 163 21.73 -6.81 16.09
N ILE A 164 21.09 -6.14 15.10
CA ILE A 164 21.79 -5.31 14.12
C ILE A 164 21.40 -3.83 14.25
N ILE A 165 22.37 -2.91 14.12
CA ILE A 165 22.17 -1.49 14.01
C ILE A 165 23.20 -0.87 13.05
N ASN A 166 22.76 0.02 12.15
CA ASN A 166 23.62 0.67 11.16
C ASN A 166 24.52 -0.36 10.42
N ALA A 167 23.91 -1.45 9.95
CA ALA A 167 24.57 -2.56 9.27
C ALA A 167 25.71 -3.23 10.07
N LYS A 168 25.68 -3.18 11.40
CA LYS A 168 26.64 -3.86 12.27
C LYS A 168 25.93 -4.73 13.30
N TRP A 169 26.39 -5.97 13.44
CA TRP A 169 25.91 -6.90 14.44
C TRP A 169 26.48 -6.56 15.83
N ASP A 170 25.62 -6.52 16.83
CA ASP A 170 25.99 -6.31 18.25
C ASP A 170 26.02 -7.65 18.98
N GLY A 171 26.96 -8.52 18.62
CA GLY A 171 27.15 -9.81 19.28
C GLY A 171 27.49 -9.70 20.79
N PRO A 172 28.42 -8.82 21.19
CA PRO A 172 28.76 -8.62 22.60
C PRO A 172 27.58 -8.06 23.44
N GLY A 173 26.83 -7.09 22.92
CA GLY A 173 25.66 -6.53 23.62
C GLY A 173 24.56 -7.58 23.79
N MET A 174 24.29 -8.35 22.73
CA MET A 174 23.34 -9.46 22.80
C MET A 174 23.79 -10.56 23.76
N ALA A 175 25.07 -10.91 23.76
CA ALA A 175 25.59 -11.90 24.72
C ALA A 175 25.38 -11.44 26.19
N ALA A 176 25.57 -10.15 26.47
CA ALA A 176 25.30 -9.57 27.79
C ALA A 176 23.82 -9.68 28.18
N LEU A 177 22.89 -9.34 27.25
CA LEU A 177 21.44 -9.52 27.43
C LEU A 177 21.09 -10.99 27.72
N LEU A 178 21.61 -11.89 26.91
CA LEU A 178 21.34 -13.32 27.05
C LEU A 178 21.86 -13.92 28.36
N HIS A 179 22.92 -13.37 28.93
CA HIS A 179 23.45 -13.79 30.22
C HIS A 179 22.56 -13.40 31.40
N ASP A 180 21.91 -12.24 31.36
CA ASP A 180 21.03 -11.73 32.42
C ASP A 180 19.59 -12.26 32.33
N PRO A 181 19.12 -13.07 33.33
CA PRO A 181 17.73 -13.56 33.33
C PRO A 181 16.66 -12.44 33.33
N ALA A 182 16.95 -11.29 33.97
CA ALA A 182 16.01 -10.19 34.03
C ALA A 182 15.92 -9.48 32.68
N ALA A 183 17.03 -9.28 31.97
CA ALA A 183 17.08 -8.71 30.64
C ALA A 183 16.37 -9.63 29.62
N ARG A 184 16.58 -10.94 29.66
CA ARG A 184 15.85 -11.89 28.83
C ARG A 184 14.32 -11.81 29.03
N ALA A 185 13.88 -11.82 30.30
CA ALA A 185 12.45 -11.72 30.63
C ALA A 185 11.87 -10.40 30.15
N HIS A 186 12.60 -9.29 30.32
CA HIS A 186 12.17 -7.96 29.86
C HIS A 186 12.02 -7.89 28.32
N LEU A 187 12.98 -8.43 27.58
CA LEU A 187 12.86 -8.50 26.12
C LEU A 187 11.61 -9.27 25.68
N LEU A 188 11.35 -10.43 26.27
CA LEU A 188 10.16 -11.22 25.96
C LEU A 188 8.87 -10.48 26.30
N ASP A 189 8.86 -9.68 27.40
CA ASP A 189 7.72 -8.83 27.78
C ASP A 189 7.48 -7.71 26.76
N GLN A 190 8.54 -7.08 26.23
CA GLN A 190 8.44 -6.03 25.22
C GLN A 190 8.01 -6.57 23.83
N LEU A 191 8.44 -7.78 23.48
CA LEU A 191 8.09 -8.40 22.19
C LEU A 191 6.61 -8.82 22.12
N GLU A 192 6.02 -9.29 23.22
CA GLU A 192 4.65 -9.83 23.21
C GLU A 192 3.61 -8.88 22.60
N PRO A 193 3.51 -7.58 23.00
CA PRO A 193 2.57 -6.64 22.39
C PRO A 193 2.85 -6.36 20.92
N GLN A 194 4.13 -6.34 20.50
CA GLN A 194 4.50 -6.09 19.10
C GLN A 194 4.07 -7.25 18.20
N LEU A 195 4.32 -8.48 18.62
CA LEU A 195 3.90 -9.68 17.90
C LEU A 195 2.36 -9.78 17.80
N ALA A 196 1.68 -9.44 18.89
CA ALA A 196 0.21 -9.43 18.91
C ALA A 196 -0.38 -8.37 17.99
N ALA A 197 0.19 -7.17 17.95
CA ALA A 197 -0.25 -6.08 17.06
C ALA A 197 -0.12 -6.47 15.58
N GLN A 198 0.95 -7.16 15.22
CA GLN A 198 1.20 -7.66 13.85
C GLN A 198 0.39 -8.91 13.51
N LYS A 199 -0.40 -9.47 14.44
CA LYS A 199 -1.10 -10.76 14.28
C LYS A 199 -0.15 -11.89 13.89
N ALA A 200 1.04 -11.89 14.47
CA ALA A 200 2.10 -12.82 14.15
C ALA A 200 1.73 -14.27 14.48
N ILE A 201 2.23 -15.22 13.67
CA ILE A 201 2.13 -16.66 13.96
C ILE A 201 3.22 -17.14 14.92
N GLY A 202 4.21 -16.29 15.21
CA GLY A 202 5.35 -16.57 16.04
C GLY A 202 6.40 -15.48 15.93
N VAL A 203 7.63 -15.81 16.21
CA VAL A 203 8.81 -14.93 16.11
C VAL A 203 10.00 -15.73 15.56
N MET A 204 10.80 -15.10 14.72
CA MET A 204 12.11 -15.60 14.30
C MET A 204 13.20 -14.78 15.01
N PHE A 205 14.10 -15.46 15.69
CA PHE A 205 15.30 -14.84 16.28
C PHE A 205 16.47 -15.06 15.34
N ASP A 206 17.14 -13.95 14.99
CA ASP A 206 18.30 -13.88 14.13
C ASP A 206 19.37 -13.08 14.85
N PHE A 207 20.10 -13.77 15.77
CA PHE A 207 21.14 -13.15 16.57
C PHE A 207 22.49 -13.65 16.09
N GLU A 208 23.22 -12.76 15.42
CA GLU A 208 24.48 -13.08 14.80
C GLU A 208 25.68 -12.55 15.59
N GLU A 209 26.86 -13.00 15.21
CA GLU A 209 28.16 -12.70 15.85
C GLU A 209 28.22 -13.01 17.38
N LEU A 210 27.40 -13.95 17.82
CA LEU A 210 27.37 -14.34 19.23
C LEU A 210 28.64 -15.06 19.61
N PRO A 211 29.34 -14.62 20.71
CA PRO A 211 30.49 -15.34 21.24
C PRO A 211 30.15 -16.79 21.57
N ALA A 212 31.10 -17.73 21.35
CA ALA A 212 30.90 -19.15 21.65
C ALA A 212 30.42 -19.41 23.08
N ALA A 213 30.91 -18.62 24.06
CA ALA A 213 30.50 -18.72 25.46
C ALA A 213 29.04 -18.42 25.72
N SER A 214 28.37 -17.64 24.88
CA SER A 214 26.95 -17.23 25.04
C SER A 214 25.95 -18.24 24.46
N GLN A 215 26.39 -19.27 23.76
CA GLN A 215 25.49 -20.23 23.10
C GLN A 215 24.58 -20.97 24.10
N GLY A 216 25.07 -21.29 25.29
CA GLY A 216 24.27 -21.89 26.34
C GLY A 216 23.20 -20.96 26.92
N ASP A 217 23.48 -19.64 26.94
CA ASP A 217 22.51 -18.62 27.37
C ASP A 217 21.46 -18.40 26.29
N TYR A 218 21.84 -18.45 25.02
CA TYR A 218 20.91 -18.37 23.91
C TYR A 218 19.93 -19.56 23.89
N LEU A 219 20.43 -20.79 24.09
CA LEU A 219 19.54 -21.96 24.22
C LEU A 219 18.55 -21.82 25.39
N ARG A 220 18.97 -21.24 26.54
CA ARG A 220 18.05 -20.93 27.64
C ARG A 220 17.00 -19.91 27.26
N PHE A 221 17.40 -18.83 26.59
CA PHE A 221 16.47 -17.81 26.10
C PHE A 221 15.40 -18.39 25.20
N ILE A 222 15.76 -19.24 24.23
CA ILE A 222 14.82 -19.91 23.34
C ILE A 222 13.85 -20.81 24.10
N ALA A 223 14.33 -21.54 25.11
CA ALA A 223 13.47 -22.36 25.95
C ALA A 223 12.48 -21.49 26.77
N GLU A 224 12.94 -20.35 27.29
CA GLU A 224 12.12 -19.37 28.01
C GLU A 224 11.07 -18.74 27.08
N ALA A 225 11.46 -18.31 25.85
CA ALA A 225 10.55 -17.79 24.85
C ALA A 225 9.45 -18.81 24.49
N LYS A 226 9.83 -20.05 24.24
CA LYS A 226 8.90 -21.13 23.94
C LYS A 226 7.92 -21.39 25.07
N HIS A 227 8.39 -21.43 26.31
CA HIS A 227 7.55 -21.62 27.50
C HIS A 227 6.56 -20.44 27.65
N ARG A 228 7.07 -19.21 27.55
CA ARG A 228 6.28 -18.00 27.74
C ARG A 228 5.18 -17.86 26.71
N TYR A 229 5.47 -18.12 25.44
CA TYR A 229 4.53 -17.94 24.34
C TYR A 229 3.67 -19.18 24.06
N ALA A 230 3.81 -20.27 24.83
CA ALA A 230 3.03 -21.50 24.66
C ALA A 230 1.50 -21.28 24.69
N ALA A 231 1.02 -20.42 25.59
CA ALA A 231 -0.41 -20.08 25.67
C ALA A 231 -0.94 -19.37 24.42
N ARG A 232 -0.08 -18.63 23.72
CA ARG A 232 -0.40 -17.97 22.46
C ARG A 232 -0.31 -18.91 21.26
N ARG A 233 0.30 -20.07 21.42
CA ARG A 233 0.63 -21.03 20.34
C ARG A 233 1.52 -20.41 19.26
N TRP A 234 2.35 -19.44 19.64
CA TRP A 234 3.29 -18.82 18.72
C TRP A 234 4.48 -19.76 18.46
N LEU A 235 4.87 -19.80 17.17
CA LEU A 235 6.05 -20.54 16.74
C LEU A 235 7.32 -19.81 17.18
N ILE A 236 8.32 -20.57 17.62
CA ILE A 236 9.67 -20.05 17.86
C ILE A 236 10.57 -20.58 16.75
N ALA A 237 11.02 -19.68 15.90
CA ALA A 237 11.93 -19.96 14.80
C ALA A 237 13.30 -19.32 15.07
N LEU A 238 14.36 -19.92 14.55
CA LEU A 238 15.74 -19.43 14.65
C LEU A 238 16.36 -19.41 13.27
N ALA A 239 17.14 -18.35 12.96
CA ALA A 239 18.12 -18.37 11.89
C ALA A 239 19.47 -18.83 12.48
N VAL A 240 20.14 -19.79 11.83
CA VAL A 240 21.41 -20.38 12.31
C VAL A 240 22.34 -20.62 11.14
N PRO A 241 23.65 -20.25 11.25
CA PRO A 241 24.65 -20.56 10.23
C PRO A 241 24.95 -22.07 10.21
N VAL A 242 25.11 -22.63 9.02
CA VAL A 242 25.38 -24.08 8.85
C VAL A 242 26.85 -24.43 9.00
N ASP A 243 27.74 -23.50 8.77
CA ASP A 243 29.21 -23.66 8.70
C ASP A 243 29.95 -23.28 9.99
N ASN A 244 29.24 -22.74 11.00
CA ASN A 244 29.84 -22.25 12.22
C ASN A 244 29.82 -23.32 13.33
N ALA A 245 30.98 -23.92 13.60
CA ALA A 245 31.15 -24.99 14.59
C ALA A 245 30.77 -24.59 16.04
N ASN A 246 30.62 -23.29 16.36
CA ASN A 246 30.19 -22.86 17.67
C ASN A 246 28.69 -23.09 17.92
N TRP A 247 27.90 -23.33 16.87
CA TRP A 247 26.48 -23.53 16.93
C TRP A 247 26.10 -25.01 17.06
N ASP A 248 25.50 -25.43 18.18
CA ASP A 248 24.93 -26.77 18.34
C ASP A 248 23.58 -26.88 17.64
N LEU A 249 23.60 -27.07 16.32
CA LEU A 249 22.39 -27.22 15.50
C LEU A 249 21.44 -28.29 16.06
N GLY A 250 21.97 -29.36 16.62
CA GLY A 250 21.17 -30.43 17.23
C GLY A 250 20.41 -29.94 18.49
N ALA A 251 21.03 -29.11 19.32
CA ALA A 251 20.38 -28.53 20.48
C ALA A 251 19.26 -27.55 20.06
N TYR A 252 19.54 -26.66 19.11
CA TYR A 252 18.55 -25.74 18.55
C TYR A 252 17.40 -26.49 17.89
N GLY A 253 17.68 -27.51 17.09
CA GLY A 253 16.66 -28.34 16.44
C GLY A 253 15.76 -29.10 17.42
N ARG A 254 16.24 -29.43 18.63
CA ARG A 254 15.40 -30.04 19.68
C ARG A 254 14.42 -29.01 20.27
N ILE A 255 14.88 -27.77 20.53
CA ILE A 255 14.12 -26.76 21.29
C ILE A 255 13.17 -26.00 20.36
N ALA A 256 13.66 -25.45 19.25
CA ALA A 256 12.88 -24.60 18.34
C ALA A 256 11.74 -25.36 17.65
N ASP A 257 10.73 -24.61 17.19
CA ASP A 257 9.66 -25.16 16.35
C ASP A 257 10.07 -25.20 14.90
N ARG A 258 10.89 -24.23 14.45
CA ARG A 258 11.54 -24.17 13.14
C ARG A 258 12.98 -23.70 13.28
N VAL A 259 13.83 -24.20 12.43
CA VAL A 259 15.23 -23.79 12.29
C VAL A 259 15.44 -23.43 10.84
N LEU A 260 15.72 -22.16 10.57
CA LEU A 260 16.21 -21.68 9.28
C LEU A 260 17.71 -21.96 9.24
N LEU A 261 18.14 -22.79 8.31
CA LEU A 261 19.53 -23.11 8.02
C LEU A 261 20.03 -22.08 7.01
N MET A 262 20.89 -21.16 7.41
CA MET A 262 21.52 -20.19 6.48
C MET A 262 22.61 -20.93 5.72
N ASP A 263 22.25 -21.51 4.57
CA ASP A 263 23.09 -22.37 3.76
C ASP A 263 23.65 -21.60 2.54
N TYR A 264 24.24 -20.44 2.81
CA TYR A 264 24.89 -19.51 1.89
C TYR A 264 26.07 -18.83 2.60
N ASP A 265 26.83 -17.96 1.89
CA ASP A 265 28.02 -17.25 2.36
C ASP A 265 29.24 -18.19 2.57
N GLU A 266 29.44 -19.14 1.63
CA GLU A 266 30.70 -19.91 1.56
C GLU A 266 31.92 -18.99 1.51
N HIS A 267 31.80 -17.86 0.73
CA HIS A 267 32.72 -16.73 0.74
C HIS A 267 31.92 -15.48 1.06
N THR A 268 32.29 -14.81 2.14
CA THR A 268 31.66 -13.55 2.59
C THR A 268 32.39 -12.35 2.00
N THR A 269 31.82 -11.15 2.13
CA THR A 269 32.45 -9.89 1.70
C THR A 269 33.81 -9.61 2.36
N ASP A 270 34.12 -10.21 3.50
CA ASP A 270 35.41 -10.10 4.21
C ASP A 270 36.41 -11.23 3.84
N ALA A 271 36.00 -12.17 2.98
CA ALA A 271 36.84 -13.28 2.51
C ALA A 271 37.44 -12.99 1.14
N GLU A 272 38.30 -13.90 0.65
CA GLU A 272 38.76 -13.90 -0.76
C GLU A 272 37.55 -14.14 -1.68
N ALA A 273 37.63 -13.55 -2.90
CA ALA A 273 36.59 -13.72 -3.91
C ALA A 273 36.37 -15.19 -4.29
N GLY A 274 35.14 -15.64 -4.25
CA GLY A 274 34.75 -17.01 -4.56
C GLY A 274 33.26 -17.22 -4.65
N PRO A 275 32.82 -18.45 -4.95
CA PRO A 275 31.39 -18.77 -5.03
C PRO A 275 30.66 -18.48 -3.70
N ILE A 276 29.49 -17.86 -3.76
CA ILE A 276 28.70 -17.50 -2.57
C ILE A 276 28.11 -18.75 -1.91
N ALA A 277 27.67 -19.71 -2.71
CA ALA A 277 27.22 -21.03 -2.24
C ALA A 277 27.45 -22.06 -3.36
N SER A 278 28.64 -22.66 -3.39
CA SER A 278 28.83 -23.72 -4.37
C SER A 278 27.89 -24.89 -4.08
N GLN A 279 27.37 -25.51 -5.14
CA GLN A 279 26.39 -26.60 -4.99
C GLN A 279 26.92 -27.78 -4.14
N ILE A 280 28.24 -28.04 -4.20
CA ILE A 280 28.89 -29.07 -3.40
C ILE A 280 28.90 -28.67 -1.91
N TRP A 281 29.29 -27.44 -1.62
CA TRP A 281 29.29 -26.86 -0.28
C TRP A 281 27.88 -26.88 0.32
N PHE A 282 26.91 -26.32 -0.40
CA PHE A 282 25.49 -26.28 -0.03
C PHE A 282 24.97 -27.69 0.34
N VAL A 283 25.09 -28.67 -0.57
CA VAL A 283 24.58 -30.03 -0.33
C VAL A 283 25.29 -30.72 0.85
N SER A 284 26.60 -30.45 1.05
CA SER A 284 27.36 -31.06 2.15
C SER A 284 26.91 -30.51 3.52
N HIS A 285 26.72 -29.19 3.61
CA HIS A 285 26.26 -28.53 4.84
C HIS A 285 24.80 -28.85 5.14
N LEU A 286 23.94 -28.83 4.13
CA LEU A 286 22.56 -29.28 4.28
C LEU A 286 22.47 -30.69 4.88
N LYS A 287 23.22 -31.65 4.35
CA LYS A 287 23.24 -33.03 4.86
C LYS A 287 23.77 -33.11 6.30
N ALA A 288 24.83 -32.37 6.61
CA ALA A 288 25.40 -32.33 7.95
C ALA A 288 24.38 -31.75 8.96
N ALA A 289 23.73 -30.65 8.61
CA ALA A 289 22.69 -30.04 9.43
C ALA A 289 21.49 -30.98 9.62
N LEU A 290 21.02 -31.64 8.57
CA LEU A 290 19.86 -32.56 8.62
C LEU A 290 20.15 -33.89 9.31
N ALA A 291 21.44 -34.19 9.59
CA ALA A 291 21.81 -35.31 10.45
C ALA A 291 21.43 -35.07 11.91
N VAL A 292 21.34 -33.82 12.36
CA VAL A 292 21.08 -33.44 13.75
C VAL A 292 19.79 -32.60 13.93
N VAL A 293 19.34 -31.89 12.91
CA VAL A 293 18.08 -31.13 12.89
C VAL A 293 16.98 -31.97 12.24
N PRO A 294 15.83 -32.18 12.89
CA PRO A 294 14.72 -32.90 12.29
C PRO A 294 14.19 -32.22 11.00
N ARG A 295 14.10 -32.93 9.87
CA ARG A 295 13.64 -32.44 8.58
C ARG A 295 12.32 -31.66 8.65
N GLY A 296 11.38 -32.15 9.46
CA GLY A 296 10.09 -31.48 9.70
C GLY A 296 10.15 -30.13 10.41
N LYS A 297 11.35 -29.72 10.90
CA LYS A 297 11.61 -28.43 11.52
C LYS A 297 12.56 -27.57 10.68
N ALA A 298 13.33 -28.17 9.77
CA ALA A 298 14.33 -27.49 8.99
C ALA A 298 13.68 -26.69 7.84
N ILE A 299 14.01 -25.42 7.74
CA ILE A 299 13.77 -24.53 6.62
C ILE A 299 15.14 -24.17 6.07
N VAL A 300 15.33 -24.29 4.75
CA VAL A 300 16.62 -23.98 4.13
C VAL A 300 16.59 -22.56 3.61
N GLY A 301 17.53 -21.74 4.04
CA GLY A 301 17.79 -20.42 3.51
C GLY A 301 18.41 -20.56 2.11
N ILE A 302 17.82 -19.89 1.15
CA ILE A 302 18.28 -19.83 -0.24
C ILE A 302 18.68 -18.38 -0.51
N GLY A 303 19.94 -18.13 -0.86
CA GLY A 303 20.43 -16.82 -1.24
C GLY A 303 20.07 -16.48 -2.68
N SER A 304 19.76 -15.21 -2.98
CA SER A 304 19.76 -14.68 -4.34
C SER A 304 20.21 -13.24 -4.31
N TYR A 305 21.49 -13.05 -4.48
CA TYR A 305 22.20 -11.78 -4.41
C TYR A 305 23.59 -11.92 -5.00
N THR A 306 24.36 -10.86 -4.98
CA THR A 306 25.69 -10.79 -5.61
C THR A 306 26.71 -10.23 -4.62
N TYR A 307 27.94 -10.72 -4.70
CA TYR A 307 29.10 -10.09 -4.11
C TYR A 307 30.07 -9.64 -5.19
N ASP A 308 30.59 -8.43 -5.05
CA ASP A 308 31.61 -7.81 -5.89
C ASP A 308 32.84 -7.46 -5.06
N TRP A 309 33.98 -8.11 -5.35
CA TRP A 309 35.25 -7.87 -4.67
C TRP A 309 36.20 -7.06 -5.54
N THR A 310 36.68 -5.95 -4.96
CA THR A 310 37.62 -5.05 -5.62
C THR A 310 39.06 -5.41 -5.25
N GLY A 311 39.85 -5.97 -6.12
CA GLY A 311 41.28 -6.29 -5.90
C GLY A 311 41.51 -7.11 -4.63
N ASN A 312 42.24 -6.52 -3.65
CA ASN A 312 42.42 -7.09 -2.29
C ASN A 312 41.49 -6.43 -1.26
N GLY A 313 40.43 -5.76 -1.74
CA GLY A 313 39.50 -5.04 -0.91
C GLY A 313 38.39 -5.92 -0.27
N LYS A 314 37.50 -5.28 0.47
CA LYS A 314 36.27 -5.89 0.91
C LYS A 314 35.33 -6.06 -0.27
N GLY A 315 34.52 -7.15 -0.23
CA GLY A 315 33.41 -7.31 -1.16
C GLY A 315 32.26 -6.39 -0.78
N GLU A 316 31.48 -6.01 -1.77
CA GLU A 316 30.23 -5.29 -1.60
C GLU A 316 29.05 -6.17 -2.03
N THR A 317 27.89 -5.97 -1.41
CA THR A 317 26.67 -6.70 -1.77
C THR A 317 25.84 -5.88 -2.74
N SER A 318 25.39 -6.51 -3.85
CA SER A 318 24.43 -5.90 -4.77
C SER A 318 23.30 -6.85 -5.14
N SER A 319 22.30 -6.37 -5.87
CA SER A 319 21.26 -7.21 -6.45
C SER A 319 21.81 -7.97 -7.66
N VAL A 320 21.14 -9.07 -8.04
CA VAL A 320 21.47 -9.80 -9.26
C VAL A 320 21.19 -8.93 -10.49
N GLU A 321 20.15 -8.09 -10.45
CA GLU A 321 19.83 -7.15 -11.52
C GLU A 321 20.93 -6.10 -11.71
N GLU A 322 21.38 -5.44 -10.62
CA GLU A 322 22.51 -4.48 -10.66
C GLU A 322 23.77 -5.14 -11.23
N SER A 323 24.04 -6.38 -10.84
CA SER A 323 25.18 -7.12 -11.33
C SER A 323 25.13 -7.39 -12.84
N TRP A 324 23.94 -7.71 -13.40
CA TRP A 324 23.80 -7.85 -14.85
C TRP A 324 24.02 -6.53 -15.59
N LEU A 325 23.60 -5.41 -14.99
CA LEU A 325 23.82 -4.09 -15.57
C LEU A 325 25.28 -3.70 -15.53
N ALA A 326 25.98 -3.96 -14.41
CA ALA A 326 27.43 -3.76 -14.33
C ALA A 326 28.21 -4.59 -15.39
N ALA A 327 27.79 -5.84 -15.59
CA ALA A 327 28.35 -6.68 -16.64
C ALA A 327 28.03 -6.15 -18.07
N HIS A 328 26.82 -5.64 -18.28
CA HIS A 328 26.42 -5.00 -19.54
C HIS A 328 27.27 -3.76 -19.83
N ASP A 329 27.41 -2.86 -18.87
CA ASP A 329 28.08 -1.57 -19.03
C ASP A 329 29.60 -1.73 -19.18
N SER A 330 30.16 -2.74 -18.51
CA SER A 330 31.59 -3.10 -18.64
C SER A 330 31.90 -4.05 -19.82
N GLU A 331 30.88 -4.45 -20.61
CA GLU A 331 30.99 -5.48 -21.67
C GLU A 331 31.60 -6.80 -21.16
N ALA A 332 31.45 -7.10 -19.85
CA ALA A 332 32.04 -8.28 -19.22
C ALA A 332 31.22 -9.54 -19.54
N PRO A 333 31.87 -10.64 -20.03
CA PRO A 333 31.19 -11.88 -20.31
C PRO A 333 30.85 -12.61 -19.02
N ILE A 334 29.56 -12.79 -18.72
CA ILE A 334 29.11 -13.60 -17.60
C ILE A 334 29.27 -15.09 -17.95
N THR A 335 29.81 -15.87 -17.01
CA THR A 335 30.06 -17.31 -17.18
C THR A 335 29.49 -18.12 -16.01
N PHE A 336 28.89 -19.26 -16.34
CA PHE A 336 28.50 -20.26 -15.37
C PHE A 336 29.70 -21.12 -14.98
N ASP A 337 30.16 -21.05 -13.73
CA ASP A 337 31.23 -21.91 -13.24
C ASP A 337 30.72 -23.33 -12.96
N LYS A 338 31.10 -24.26 -13.81
CA LYS A 338 30.68 -25.66 -13.74
C LYS A 338 31.19 -26.42 -12.50
N ALA A 339 32.20 -25.89 -11.83
CA ALA A 339 32.73 -26.50 -10.62
C ALA A 339 31.88 -26.14 -9.39
N SER A 340 31.49 -24.90 -9.28
CA SER A 340 30.66 -24.41 -8.16
C SER A 340 29.15 -24.48 -8.44
N GLY A 341 28.72 -24.32 -9.70
CA GLY A 341 27.30 -24.14 -10.05
C GLY A 341 26.80 -22.73 -9.81
N ASN A 342 27.69 -21.78 -9.55
CA ASN A 342 27.37 -20.36 -9.43
C ASN A 342 27.85 -19.61 -10.68
N THR A 343 27.28 -18.43 -10.91
CA THR A 343 27.63 -17.57 -12.03
C THR A 343 28.64 -16.53 -11.60
N THR A 344 29.59 -16.15 -12.49
CA THR A 344 30.68 -15.23 -12.19
C THR A 344 31.14 -14.46 -13.42
N TYR A 345 31.72 -13.27 -13.18
CA TYR A 345 32.43 -12.48 -14.18
C TYR A 345 33.47 -11.57 -13.52
N SER A 346 34.32 -10.91 -14.31
CA SER A 346 35.23 -9.90 -13.81
C SER A 346 35.27 -8.72 -14.78
N TYR A 347 35.45 -7.52 -14.23
CA TYR A 347 35.59 -6.29 -15.01
C TYR A 347 36.60 -5.35 -14.38
N GLU A 348 36.98 -4.29 -15.08
CA GLU A 348 37.91 -3.27 -14.60
C GLU A 348 37.18 -1.94 -14.48
N GLU A 349 37.25 -1.32 -13.32
CA GLU A 349 36.70 0.01 -13.07
C GLU A 349 37.74 0.86 -12.32
N ASN A 350 38.02 2.08 -12.81
CA ASN A 350 38.98 3.03 -12.21
C ASN A 350 40.39 2.47 -12.00
N GLY A 351 40.77 1.39 -12.70
CA GLY A 351 42.06 0.72 -12.62
C GLY A 351 42.13 -0.43 -11.60
N ASP A 352 41.02 -0.70 -10.93
CA ASP A 352 40.85 -1.85 -10.06
C ASP A 352 40.09 -2.98 -10.77
N ILE A 353 40.50 -4.24 -10.48
CA ILE A 353 39.81 -5.41 -11.01
C ILE A 353 38.73 -5.83 -10.02
N HIS A 354 37.52 -5.91 -10.53
CA HIS A 354 36.35 -6.42 -9.83
C HIS A 354 36.15 -7.90 -10.17
N THR A 355 35.86 -8.71 -9.14
CA THR A 355 35.49 -10.12 -9.30
C THR A 355 34.14 -10.34 -8.67
N VAL A 356 33.17 -10.72 -9.49
CA VAL A 356 31.76 -10.79 -9.12
C VAL A 356 31.28 -12.24 -9.14
N TRP A 357 30.57 -12.64 -8.09
CA TRP A 357 29.88 -13.92 -8.01
C TRP A 357 28.41 -13.70 -7.70
N LEU A 358 27.51 -14.48 -8.35
CA LEU A 358 26.08 -14.34 -8.28
C LEU A 358 25.41 -15.65 -7.85
N LEU A 359 24.39 -15.53 -7.02
CA LEU A 359 23.36 -16.56 -6.83
C LEU A 359 22.13 -16.18 -7.64
N ASP A 360 22.16 -16.49 -8.93
CA ASP A 360 21.05 -16.28 -9.85
C ASP A 360 19.99 -17.39 -9.78
N ALA A 361 18.96 -17.32 -10.61
CA ALA A 361 17.88 -18.30 -10.61
C ALA A 361 18.34 -19.72 -11.00
N ALA A 362 19.46 -19.89 -11.71
CA ALA A 362 20.01 -21.20 -12.03
C ALA A 362 20.63 -21.86 -10.79
N SER A 363 21.43 -21.09 -10.04
CA SER A 363 21.98 -21.51 -8.74
C SER A 363 20.85 -21.84 -7.75
N VAL A 364 19.92 -20.93 -7.59
CA VAL A 364 18.74 -21.10 -6.71
C VAL A 364 17.93 -22.35 -7.09
N TRP A 365 17.72 -22.61 -8.38
CA TRP A 365 17.01 -23.81 -8.80
C TRP A 365 17.73 -25.10 -8.35
N ASN A 366 19.04 -25.16 -8.47
CA ASN A 366 19.82 -26.32 -8.06
C ASN A 366 19.78 -26.55 -6.54
N GLU A 367 19.82 -25.47 -5.76
CA GLU A 367 19.64 -25.50 -4.29
C GLU A 367 18.24 -25.97 -3.90
N LEU A 368 17.19 -25.44 -4.56
CA LEU A 368 15.82 -25.87 -4.36
C LEU A 368 15.63 -27.36 -4.66
N ARG A 369 16.27 -27.88 -5.72
CA ARG A 369 16.25 -29.32 -6.05
C ARG A 369 16.87 -30.17 -4.94
N ALA A 370 17.99 -29.71 -4.39
CA ALA A 370 18.64 -30.41 -3.26
C ALA A 370 17.76 -30.40 -2.01
N ALA A 371 17.16 -29.28 -1.69
CA ALA A 371 16.24 -29.14 -0.56
C ALA A 371 14.96 -30.00 -0.70
N ASP A 372 14.37 -30.09 -1.92
CA ASP A 372 13.21 -30.96 -2.19
C ASP A 372 13.58 -32.44 -2.00
N MET A 373 14.73 -32.86 -2.49
CA MET A 373 15.19 -34.25 -2.36
C MET A 373 15.47 -34.64 -0.90
N GLU A 374 15.93 -33.73 -0.07
CA GLU A 374 16.10 -33.98 1.38
C GLU A 374 14.78 -33.93 2.15
N GLY A 375 13.70 -33.37 1.58
CA GLY A 375 12.37 -33.35 2.18
C GLY A 375 12.28 -32.46 3.40
N VAL A 376 12.79 -31.26 3.32
CA VAL A 376 12.76 -30.26 4.40
C VAL A 376 11.36 -29.65 4.59
N ALA A 377 11.13 -28.95 5.71
CA ALA A 377 9.84 -28.35 6.03
C ALA A 377 9.50 -27.12 5.16
N GLY A 378 10.52 -26.49 4.57
CA GLY A 378 10.32 -25.35 3.71
C GLY A 378 11.63 -24.73 3.23
N VAL A 379 11.51 -23.66 2.44
CA VAL A 379 12.60 -22.86 1.91
C VAL A 379 12.33 -21.37 2.19
N GLY A 380 13.39 -20.59 2.40
CA GLY A 380 13.31 -19.16 2.68
C GLY A 380 14.24 -18.37 1.77
N LEU A 381 13.70 -17.44 0.98
CA LEU A 381 14.45 -16.60 0.07
C LEU A 381 15.08 -15.42 0.82
N TRP A 382 16.40 -15.39 0.86
CA TRP A 382 17.21 -14.28 1.34
C TRP A 382 17.82 -13.53 0.16
N ARG A 383 17.36 -12.33 -0.14
CA ARG A 383 16.22 -11.60 0.39
C ARG A 383 15.39 -11.01 -0.76
N LEU A 384 14.16 -10.58 -0.46
CA LEU A 384 13.34 -9.85 -1.42
C LEU A 384 14.03 -8.54 -1.83
N GLY A 385 14.06 -8.26 -3.13
CA GLY A 385 14.62 -7.05 -3.73
C GLY A 385 16.07 -7.20 -4.22
N THR A 386 16.75 -8.30 -3.91
CA THR A 386 18.10 -8.59 -4.46
C THR A 386 18.10 -9.75 -5.43
N GLU A 387 16.97 -10.47 -5.50
CA GLU A 387 16.86 -11.72 -6.25
C GLU A 387 16.85 -11.52 -7.76
N ASP A 388 17.34 -12.54 -8.50
CA ASP A 388 17.02 -12.77 -9.91
C ASP A 388 15.50 -12.95 -10.05
N PRO A 389 14.78 -12.16 -10.87
CA PRO A 389 13.33 -12.32 -11.06
C PRO A 389 12.90 -13.74 -11.47
N GLY A 390 13.79 -14.52 -12.11
CA GLY A 390 13.56 -15.93 -12.44
C GLY A 390 13.41 -16.85 -11.24
N VAL A 391 13.83 -16.42 -10.04
CA VAL A 391 13.66 -17.16 -8.77
C VAL A 391 12.19 -17.47 -8.50
N TRP A 392 11.28 -16.58 -8.87
CA TRP A 392 9.85 -16.80 -8.68
C TRP A 392 9.32 -17.94 -9.57
N GLN A 393 9.87 -18.11 -10.78
CA GLN A 393 9.58 -19.26 -11.64
C GLN A 393 10.19 -20.55 -11.07
N ALA A 394 11.39 -20.45 -10.49
CA ALA A 394 12.02 -21.58 -9.81
C ALA A 394 11.19 -22.04 -8.59
N LEU A 395 10.75 -21.11 -7.73
CA LEU A 395 9.87 -21.38 -6.59
C LEU A 395 8.50 -21.93 -7.00
N ALA A 396 7.92 -21.47 -8.10
CA ALA A 396 6.68 -22.01 -8.63
C ALA A 396 6.85 -23.45 -9.14
N SER A 397 8.02 -23.78 -9.67
CA SER A 397 8.37 -25.11 -10.19
C SER A 397 8.89 -26.07 -9.13
N TYR A 398 9.22 -25.59 -7.93
CA TYR A 398 9.89 -26.31 -6.85
C TYR A 398 9.24 -27.66 -6.53
N GLU A 399 7.94 -27.68 -6.23
CA GLU A 399 7.23 -28.91 -5.85
C GLU A 399 7.02 -29.88 -7.02
N SER A 400 7.02 -29.37 -8.27
CA SER A 400 6.83 -30.18 -9.47
C SER A 400 8.09 -30.89 -9.94
N GLY A 401 9.26 -30.37 -9.57
CA GLY A 401 10.56 -30.79 -10.03
C GLY A 401 10.81 -30.61 -11.52
N LYS A 402 9.96 -29.83 -12.22
CA LYS A 402 10.18 -29.48 -13.63
C LYS A 402 11.12 -28.31 -13.72
N VAL A 403 12.12 -28.41 -14.57
CA VAL A 403 13.03 -27.29 -14.85
C VAL A 403 12.21 -26.05 -15.25
N PRO A 404 12.38 -24.91 -14.56
CA PRO A 404 11.68 -23.68 -14.87
C PRO A 404 12.17 -23.09 -16.20
N ASN A 405 11.34 -22.24 -16.81
CA ASN A 405 11.77 -21.50 -17.99
C ASN A 405 12.50 -20.22 -17.54
N LEU A 406 13.84 -20.30 -17.48
CA LEU A 406 14.69 -19.18 -17.05
C LEU A 406 15.35 -18.44 -18.23
N GLY A 407 14.89 -18.68 -19.46
CA GLY A 407 15.55 -18.15 -20.67
C GLY A 407 15.41 -16.63 -20.85
N THR A 408 14.45 -15.99 -20.23
CA THR A 408 14.27 -14.53 -20.25
C THR A 408 14.75 -13.96 -18.92
N ILE A 409 15.54 -12.89 -18.99
CA ILE A 409 16.04 -12.15 -17.83
C ILE A 409 15.60 -10.69 -17.93
N GLU A 410 15.25 -10.11 -16.81
CA GLU A 410 14.71 -8.76 -16.68
C GLU A 410 15.50 -7.98 -15.63
N ALA A 411 15.71 -6.69 -15.85
CA ALA A 411 16.23 -5.74 -14.87
C ALA A 411 15.30 -4.52 -14.80
N GLN A 412 14.03 -4.80 -14.57
CA GLN A 412 12.98 -3.77 -14.53
C GLN A 412 12.95 -3.02 -13.21
N GLY A 413 13.55 -3.58 -12.16
CA GLY A 413 13.66 -2.96 -10.83
C GLY A 413 14.65 -1.80 -10.82
N GLU A 414 15.63 -1.83 -11.72
CA GLU A 414 16.75 -0.91 -11.71
C GLU A 414 16.51 0.34 -12.56
N VAL A 415 17.01 1.46 -12.06
CA VAL A 415 16.89 2.78 -12.68
C VAL A 415 18.27 3.44 -12.72
N GLN A 416 18.78 3.65 -13.92
CA GLN A 416 20.00 4.43 -14.13
C GLN A 416 19.64 5.91 -14.32
N ILE A 417 20.35 6.80 -13.64
CA ILE A 417 20.14 8.24 -13.74
C ILE A 417 21.40 8.89 -14.33
N ASP A 418 21.26 9.48 -15.51
CA ASP A 418 22.35 10.12 -16.24
C ASP A 418 22.14 11.63 -16.37
N GLY A 419 23.25 12.37 -16.50
CA GLY A 419 23.22 13.80 -16.79
C GLY A 419 23.12 14.69 -15.55
N ASN A 420 22.83 15.99 -15.75
CA ASN A 420 22.95 17.01 -14.72
C ASN A 420 21.72 17.93 -14.68
N GLY A 421 21.24 18.25 -13.48
CA GLY A 421 20.07 19.10 -13.23
C GLY A 421 18.85 18.30 -12.78
N GLU A 422 17.70 18.94 -12.78
CA GLU A 422 16.47 18.41 -12.12
C GLU A 422 15.27 18.37 -13.09
N ILE A 423 15.53 18.46 -14.39
CA ILE A 423 14.51 18.23 -15.44
C ILE A 423 14.70 16.82 -15.97
N LEU A 424 13.68 15.99 -15.78
CA LEU A 424 13.78 14.55 -15.95
C LEU A 424 13.12 14.08 -17.24
N ARG A 425 13.77 13.14 -17.92
CA ARG A 425 13.24 12.45 -19.08
C ARG A 425 13.57 10.97 -18.98
N VAL A 426 12.56 10.13 -19.17
CA VAL A 426 12.79 8.70 -19.42
C VAL A 426 13.37 8.56 -20.84
N ALA A 427 14.67 8.32 -20.91
CA ALA A 427 15.41 8.24 -22.16
C ALA A 427 15.35 6.84 -22.76
N GLN A 428 15.35 5.80 -21.91
CA GLN A 428 15.29 4.41 -22.33
C GLN A 428 14.35 3.61 -21.42
N SER A 429 13.60 2.69 -22.03
CA SER A 429 12.86 1.64 -21.33
C SER A 429 13.66 0.35 -21.31
N PRO A 430 13.50 -0.52 -20.29
CA PRO A 430 14.24 -1.77 -20.20
C PRO A 430 14.08 -2.64 -21.43
N GLN A 431 15.16 -3.32 -21.80
CA GLN A 431 15.12 -4.39 -22.77
C GLN A 431 15.35 -5.72 -22.05
N LEU A 432 14.64 -6.75 -22.49
CA LEU A 432 14.80 -8.09 -21.96
C LEU A 432 16.15 -8.65 -22.38
N GLY A 433 16.84 -9.27 -21.44
CA GLY A 433 17.98 -10.13 -21.74
C GLY A 433 17.54 -11.57 -22.01
N HIS A 434 18.45 -12.36 -22.52
CA HIS A 434 18.22 -13.77 -22.86
C HIS A 434 19.40 -14.63 -22.45
N ARG A 435 19.09 -15.77 -21.85
CA ARG A 435 20.06 -16.83 -21.53
C ARG A 435 19.55 -18.20 -21.97
N ASP A 436 20.47 -19.07 -22.37
CA ASP A 436 20.18 -20.47 -22.65
C ASP A 436 20.53 -21.30 -21.43
N ILE A 437 19.61 -22.18 -21.03
CA ILE A 437 19.75 -23.07 -19.89
C ILE A 437 19.87 -24.51 -20.38
N THR A 438 20.88 -25.22 -19.89
CA THR A 438 21.03 -26.66 -20.11
C THR A 438 20.85 -27.40 -18.80
N ALA A 439 19.89 -28.30 -18.76
CA ALA A 439 19.67 -29.17 -17.61
C ALA A 439 20.04 -30.63 -17.92
N ASP A 440 20.48 -31.34 -16.88
CA ASP A 440 20.71 -32.77 -16.95
C ASP A 440 19.42 -33.59 -16.81
N TRP A 441 19.54 -34.91 -16.84
CA TRP A 441 18.43 -35.81 -16.72
C TRP A 441 17.76 -35.82 -15.34
N GLN A 442 18.42 -35.30 -14.31
CA GLN A 442 17.88 -35.11 -12.96
C GLN A 442 17.17 -33.74 -12.80
N GLY A 443 17.24 -32.91 -13.83
CA GLY A 443 16.69 -31.56 -13.83
C GLY A 443 17.57 -30.52 -13.13
N LEU A 444 18.88 -30.83 -12.93
CA LEU A 444 19.87 -29.85 -12.49
C LEU A 444 20.32 -28.98 -13.66
N ILE A 445 20.46 -27.69 -13.46
CA ILE A 445 21.09 -26.80 -14.42
C ILE A 445 22.58 -26.97 -14.33
N ILE A 446 23.19 -27.39 -15.46
CA ILE A 446 24.60 -27.74 -15.56
C ILE A 446 25.41 -26.83 -16.49
N ASP A 447 24.70 -25.95 -17.18
CA ASP A 447 25.29 -24.92 -18.02
C ASP A 447 24.28 -23.79 -18.23
N GLU A 448 24.80 -22.57 -18.21
CA GLU A 448 24.04 -21.36 -18.45
C GLU A 448 24.90 -20.45 -19.38
N ARG A 449 24.24 -19.89 -20.38
CA ARG A 449 24.90 -19.02 -21.36
C ARG A 449 24.07 -17.77 -21.60
N PHE A 450 24.63 -16.63 -21.27
CA PHE A 450 24.02 -15.33 -21.49
C PHE A 450 24.22 -14.91 -22.97
N ASN A 451 23.13 -14.74 -23.70
CA ASN A 451 23.13 -14.33 -25.11
C ASN A 451 22.92 -12.81 -25.25
N ALA A 452 22.17 -12.22 -24.33
CA ALA A 452 21.96 -10.78 -24.22
C ALA A 452 21.67 -10.43 -22.75
N LEU A 453 22.32 -9.41 -22.24
CA LEU A 453 22.04 -8.90 -20.91
C LEU A 453 20.87 -7.91 -20.97
N PRO A 454 20.08 -7.77 -19.88
CA PRO A 454 19.00 -6.80 -19.83
C PRO A 454 19.57 -5.38 -19.75
N THR A 455 18.74 -4.38 -20.04
CA THR A 455 19.08 -2.98 -19.82
C THR A 455 18.08 -2.35 -18.83
N PRO A 456 18.49 -1.33 -18.04
CA PRO A 456 17.63 -0.67 -17.07
C PRO A 456 16.69 0.34 -17.74
N TYR A 457 15.81 0.93 -16.93
CA TYR A 457 15.32 2.26 -17.25
C TYR A 457 16.47 3.27 -17.19
N VAL A 458 16.52 4.20 -18.14
CA VAL A 458 17.46 5.32 -18.06
C VAL A 458 16.67 6.61 -17.95
N ILE A 459 16.90 7.33 -16.87
CA ILE A 459 16.40 8.69 -16.66
C ILE A 459 17.53 9.67 -16.97
N GLN A 460 17.31 10.53 -17.94
CA GLN A 460 18.21 11.62 -18.25
C GLN A 460 17.81 12.88 -17.47
N ARG A 461 18.75 13.39 -16.68
CA ARG A 461 18.70 14.73 -16.05
C ARG A 461 19.20 15.78 -17.03
N THR A 462 18.50 16.90 -17.09
CA THR A 462 18.90 18.10 -17.83
C THR A 462 18.54 19.34 -17.03
N GLY A 463 18.90 20.52 -17.52
CA GLY A 463 18.46 21.79 -16.91
C GLY A 463 19.44 22.40 -15.93
N TYR A 464 20.65 21.85 -15.79
CA TYR A 464 21.69 22.53 -15.01
C TYR A 464 22.02 23.91 -15.57
N GLN A 465 21.99 24.93 -14.72
CA GLN A 465 22.36 26.31 -15.03
C GLN A 465 23.12 26.93 -13.87
N LYS A 466 24.39 27.30 -14.09
CA LYS A 466 25.23 27.85 -13.03
C LYS A 466 24.61 29.14 -12.46
N ASN A 467 24.57 29.26 -11.13
CA ASN A 467 24.07 30.40 -10.37
C ASN A 467 22.58 30.75 -10.60
N MET A 468 21.78 29.83 -11.14
CA MET A 468 20.33 29.96 -11.27
C MET A 468 19.62 29.03 -10.30
N VAL A 469 18.51 29.50 -9.71
CA VAL A 469 17.64 28.71 -8.82
C VAL A 469 16.18 28.95 -9.16
N ALA A 470 15.36 27.94 -8.99
CA ALA A 470 13.91 28.03 -9.17
C ALA A 470 13.18 27.78 -7.85
N LEU A 471 12.24 28.67 -7.53
CA LEU A 471 11.27 28.43 -6.44
C LEU A 471 10.10 27.65 -6.99
N THR A 472 9.75 26.56 -6.31
CA THR A 472 8.56 25.76 -6.63
C THR A 472 7.66 25.62 -5.40
N PHE A 473 6.35 25.62 -5.65
CA PHE A 473 5.32 25.47 -4.62
C PHE A 473 4.37 24.33 -5.01
N ASP A 474 4.23 23.35 -4.12
CA ASP A 474 3.39 22.16 -4.34
C ASP A 474 2.13 22.22 -3.46
N ASP A 475 1.16 21.35 -3.76
CA ASP A 475 -0.10 21.14 -3.04
C ASP A 475 -1.14 22.25 -3.16
N GLY A 476 -0.81 23.41 -3.70
CA GLY A 476 -1.74 24.52 -3.84
C GLY A 476 -2.80 24.35 -4.95
N PRO A 477 -3.61 25.40 -5.18
CA PRO A 477 -3.62 26.65 -4.44
C PRO A 477 -4.44 26.60 -3.16
N ASP A 478 -4.03 27.34 -2.15
CA ASP A 478 -4.75 27.52 -0.90
C ASP A 478 -5.26 28.97 -0.80
N PRO A 479 -6.51 29.23 -0.38
CA PRO A 479 -7.08 30.57 -0.33
C PRO A 479 -6.45 31.48 0.72
N GLU A 480 -5.77 30.93 1.74
CA GLU A 480 -5.10 31.67 2.78
C GLU A 480 -3.62 31.93 2.46
N TRP A 481 -2.90 30.90 1.97
CA TRP A 481 -1.44 30.95 1.85
C TRP A 481 -0.95 31.38 0.47
N THR A 482 -1.56 30.89 -0.62
CA THR A 482 -1.15 31.25 -1.98
C THR A 482 -1.14 32.77 -2.23
N PRO A 483 -2.15 33.57 -1.81
CA PRO A 483 -2.11 35.03 -2.01
C PRO A 483 -0.94 35.70 -1.29
N GLN A 484 -0.62 35.29 -0.06
CA GLN A 484 0.48 35.87 0.73
C GLN A 484 1.83 35.56 0.06
N ILE A 485 2.01 34.36 -0.45
CA ILE A 485 3.20 33.96 -1.20
C ILE A 485 3.35 34.78 -2.48
N LEU A 486 2.27 34.97 -3.24
CA LEU A 486 2.25 35.78 -4.46
C LEU A 486 2.64 37.25 -4.16
N ASP A 487 2.12 37.83 -3.08
CA ASP A 487 2.47 39.21 -2.66
C ASP A 487 3.97 39.34 -2.35
N ILE A 488 4.57 38.34 -1.68
CA ILE A 488 6.01 38.29 -1.40
C ILE A 488 6.82 38.16 -2.70
N LEU A 489 6.46 37.22 -3.56
CA LEU A 489 7.13 36.99 -4.84
C LEU A 489 7.12 38.25 -5.71
N LYS A 490 5.98 38.93 -5.76
CA LYS A 490 5.82 40.23 -6.44
C LYS A 490 6.71 41.33 -5.84
N ALA A 491 6.67 41.48 -4.51
CA ALA A 491 7.47 42.46 -3.81
C ALA A 491 8.98 42.24 -3.98
N LYS A 492 9.38 40.96 -4.06
CA LYS A 492 10.77 40.53 -4.25
C LYS A 492 11.17 40.39 -5.73
N HIS A 493 10.26 40.60 -6.69
CA HIS A 493 10.50 40.32 -8.12
C HIS A 493 11.15 38.94 -8.35
N ALA A 494 10.64 37.90 -7.71
CA ALA A 494 11.11 36.56 -7.82
C ALA A 494 10.05 35.73 -8.57
N PRO A 495 10.36 35.22 -9.79
CA PRO A 495 9.46 34.29 -10.47
C PRO A 495 9.40 32.94 -9.75
N ALA A 496 8.28 32.23 -9.88
CA ALA A 496 8.10 30.91 -9.29
C ALA A 496 7.26 30.00 -10.20
N THR A 497 7.27 28.70 -9.90
CA THR A 497 6.43 27.70 -10.54
C THR A 497 5.57 26.99 -9.49
N PHE A 498 4.26 26.90 -9.71
CA PHE A 498 3.28 26.30 -8.79
C PHE A 498 2.79 24.97 -9.37
N PHE A 499 3.02 23.87 -8.69
CA PHE A 499 2.50 22.55 -9.05
C PHE A 499 1.14 22.35 -8.36
N ILE A 500 0.09 22.43 -9.16
CA ILE A 500 -1.29 22.56 -8.69
C ILE A 500 -1.95 21.20 -8.51
N VAL A 501 -2.59 21.01 -7.35
CA VAL A 501 -3.54 19.93 -7.07
C VAL A 501 -4.92 20.36 -7.54
N GLY A 502 -5.52 19.62 -8.46
CA GLY A 502 -6.79 19.98 -9.10
C GLY A 502 -7.93 20.15 -8.11
N GLU A 503 -8.04 19.26 -7.12
CA GLU A 503 -9.07 19.28 -6.08
C GLU A 503 -9.02 20.56 -5.26
N ASN A 504 -7.81 21.07 -4.95
CA ASN A 504 -7.61 22.31 -4.22
C ASN A 504 -7.91 23.55 -5.08
N ALA A 505 -7.63 23.47 -6.38
CA ALA A 505 -7.91 24.56 -7.33
C ALA A 505 -9.39 24.69 -7.68
N MET A 506 -10.15 23.59 -7.70
CA MET A 506 -11.55 23.55 -8.14
C MET A 506 -12.47 24.51 -7.36
N PRO A 507 -12.42 24.62 -6.00
CA PRO A 507 -13.22 25.58 -5.26
C PRO A 507 -12.69 27.03 -5.36
N HIS A 508 -11.41 27.23 -5.74
CA HIS A 508 -10.73 28.53 -5.75
C HIS A 508 -10.09 28.88 -7.10
N PRO A 509 -10.82 28.75 -8.23
CA PRO A 509 -10.21 28.85 -9.56
C PRO A 509 -9.66 30.25 -9.90
N PHE A 510 -10.07 31.29 -9.17
CA PHE A 510 -9.52 32.65 -9.32
C PHE A 510 -8.03 32.69 -8.97
N LEU A 511 -7.54 31.82 -8.06
CA LEU A 511 -6.13 31.74 -7.70
C LEU A 511 -5.25 31.31 -8.88
N LEU A 512 -5.74 30.41 -9.74
CA LEU A 512 -5.04 30.05 -10.98
C LEU A 512 -4.78 31.25 -11.88
N ARG A 513 -5.76 32.16 -11.98
CA ARG A 513 -5.61 33.43 -12.70
C ARG A 513 -4.63 34.37 -12.04
N SER A 514 -4.65 34.46 -10.69
CA SER A 514 -3.71 35.29 -9.94
C SER A 514 -2.27 34.83 -10.13
N ILE A 515 -1.98 33.52 -10.00
CA ILE A 515 -0.66 32.93 -10.24
C ILE A 515 -0.15 33.30 -11.64
N THR A 516 -0.98 33.14 -12.66
CA THR A 516 -0.59 33.43 -14.04
C THR A 516 -0.45 34.93 -14.34
N ALA A 517 -1.29 35.78 -13.74
CA ALA A 517 -1.26 37.22 -13.90
C ALA A 517 -0.02 37.88 -13.23
N GLU A 518 0.46 37.33 -12.13
CA GLU A 518 1.68 37.76 -11.45
C GLU A 518 2.98 37.27 -12.15
N GLY A 519 2.85 36.55 -13.29
CA GLY A 519 4.00 36.10 -14.08
C GLY A 519 4.54 34.74 -13.72
N SER A 520 4.01 34.06 -12.69
CA SER A 520 4.41 32.72 -12.29
C SER A 520 3.92 31.66 -13.27
N GLU A 521 4.54 30.49 -13.25
CA GLU A 521 4.18 29.33 -14.06
C GLU A 521 3.29 28.36 -13.26
N ILE A 522 2.49 27.57 -13.97
CA ILE A 522 1.71 26.47 -13.39
C ILE A 522 2.21 25.16 -13.97
N GLY A 523 2.49 24.20 -13.09
CA GLY A 523 2.70 22.78 -13.36
C GLY A 523 1.54 21.95 -12.83
N ASN A 524 1.48 20.69 -13.21
CA ASN A 524 0.50 19.70 -12.82
C ASN A 524 1.03 18.88 -11.64
N HIS A 525 0.25 18.76 -10.56
CA HIS A 525 0.54 17.94 -9.40
C HIS A 525 -0.58 16.92 -9.14
N THR A 526 -1.17 16.38 -10.23
CA THR A 526 -2.36 15.50 -10.21
C THR A 526 -3.65 16.21 -9.78
N PHE A 527 -4.76 15.48 -9.75
CA PHE A 527 -6.05 16.07 -9.36
C PHE A 527 -6.37 15.81 -7.88
N THR A 528 -6.17 14.58 -7.40
CA THR A 528 -6.50 14.17 -6.02
C THR A 528 -5.26 13.91 -5.16
N HIS A 529 -4.06 14.21 -5.65
CA HIS A 529 -2.78 14.00 -4.97
C HIS A 529 -2.53 12.53 -4.54
N PRO A 530 -2.72 11.51 -5.43
CA PRO A 530 -2.47 10.12 -5.09
C PRO A 530 -0.98 9.78 -5.22
N ASN A 531 -0.53 8.70 -4.55
CA ASN A 531 0.73 8.07 -4.91
C ASN A 531 0.54 7.29 -6.21
N LEU A 532 1.05 7.84 -7.32
CA LEU A 532 0.86 7.31 -8.66
C LEU A 532 1.59 5.99 -8.90
N ALA A 533 2.60 5.63 -8.09
CA ALA A 533 3.30 4.35 -8.19
C ALA A 533 2.37 3.14 -7.96
N HIS A 534 1.22 3.37 -7.30
CA HIS A 534 0.22 2.34 -7.04
C HIS A 534 -1.00 2.42 -7.96
N ASP A 535 -1.01 3.36 -8.91
CA ASP A 535 -2.15 3.62 -9.77
C ASP A 535 -1.97 3.00 -11.17
N SER A 536 -3.10 2.65 -11.79
CA SER A 536 -3.08 2.20 -13.19
C SER A 536 -2.79 3.36 -14.14
N VAL A 537 -2.20 3.06 -15.30
CA VAL A 537 -1.95 4.04 -16.38
C VAL A 537 -3.20 4.87 -16.72
N ALA A 538 -4.38 4.23 -16.77
CA ALA A 538 -5.63 4.93 -17.04
C ALA A 538 -6.00 5.93 -15.93
N LYS A 539 -5.75 5.58 -14.66
CA LYS A 539 -6.00 6.49 -13.53
C LYS A 539 -4.98 7.62 -13.53
N THR A 540 -3.70 7.34 -13.78
CA THR A 540 -2.67 8.38 -13.94
C THR A 540 -3.05 9.40 -15.00
N ARG A 541 -3.48 8.96 -16.19
CA ARG A 541 -3.97 9.86 -17.23
C ARG A 541 -5.18 10.68 -16.82
N LEU A 542 -6.12 10.07 -16.11
CA LEU A 542 -7.30 10.78 -15.59
C LEU A 542 -6.90 11.89 -14.62
N GLU A 543 -5.99 11.60 -13.69
CA GLU A 543 -5.44 12.57 -12.74
C GLU A 543 -4.78 13.76 -13.46
N LEU A 544 -3.89 13.48 -14.41
CA LEU A 544 -3.19 14.50 -15.19
C LEU A 544 -4.13 15.34 -16.04
N ASN A 545 -5.04 14.70 -16.78
CA ASN A 545 -5.97 15.37 -17.67
C ASN A 545 -6.98 16.23 -16.93
N SER A 546 -7.47 15.77 -15.75
CA SER A 546 -8.44 16.51 -14.95
C SER A 546 -7.85 17.84 -14.48
N THR A 547 -6.64 17.85 -13.95
CA THR A 547 -5.94 19.07 -13.52
C THR A 547 -5.61 19.97 -14.70
N ARG A 548 -5.09 19.42 -15.79
CA ARG A 548 -4.80 20.18 -17.00
C ARG A 548 -6.05 20.90 -17.53
N ARG A 549 -7.18 20.19 -17.69
CA ARG A 549 -8.43 20.76 -18.20
C ARG A 549 -8.99 21.83 -17.27
N LEU A 550 -8.84 21.65 -15.95
CA LEU A 550 -9.22 22.67 -14.99
C LEU A 550 -8.40 23.96 -15.18
N VAL A 551 -7.07 23.85 -15.27
CA VAL A 551 -6.19 25.00 -15.51
C VAL A 551 -6.50 25.68 -16.84
N GLU A 552 -6.66 24.91 -17.93
CA GLU A 552 -7.05 25.41 -19.25
C GLU A 552 -8.37 26.18 -19.20
N ALA A 553 -9.36 25.65 -18.49
CA ALA A 553 -10.69 26.24 -18.39
C ALA A 553 -10.67 27.65 -17.77
N TYR A 554 -9.81 27.87 -16.78
CA TYR A 554 -9.75 29.11 -16.03
C TYR A 554 -8.68 30.09 -16.49
N THR A 555 -7.58 29.61 -17.05
CA THR A 555 -6.46 30.46 -17.49
C THR A 555 -6.41 30.66 -19.02
N GLY A 556 -7.05 29.80 -19.78
CA GLY A 556 -6.90 29.75 -21.24
C GLY A 556 -5.54 29.24 -21.70
N ARG A 557 -4.73 28.67 -20.82
CA ARG A 557 -3.41 28.11 -21.08
C ARG A 557 -3.34 26.67 -20.60
N SER A 558 -2.72 25.81 -21.39
CA SER A 558 -2.42 24.43 -21.00
C SER A 558 -1.19 24.37 -20.08
N VAL A 559 -0.95 23.23 -19.46
CA VAL A 559 0.23 23.00 -18.59
C VAL A 559 1.01 21.81 -19.10
N ARG A 560 2.35 21.92 -19.10
CA ARG A 560 3.27 20.89 -19.61
C ARG A 560 4.39 20.54 -18.62
N LEU A 561 4.46 21.18 -17.46
CA LEU A 561 5.31 20.76 -16.37
C LEU A 561 4.52 19.82 -15.48
N PHE A 562 5.16 18.77 -15.01
CA PHE A 562 4.57 17.79 -14.10
C PHE A 562 5.56 17.42 -13.00
N ARG A 563 5.06 17.30 -11.78
CA ARG A 563 5.77 16.72 -10.64
C ARG A 563 4.88 15.66 -10.00
N ALA A 564 5.43 14.46 -9.78
CA ALA A 564 4.70 13.36 -9.16
C ALA A 564 4.60 13.58 -7.64
N PRO A 565 3.40 13.41 -7.03
CA PRO A 565 3.25 13.42 -5.58
C PRO A 565 4.02 12.29 -4.88
N TYR A 566 4.51 12.53 -3.66
CA TYR A 566 5.15 11.55 -2.76
C TYR A 566 6.53 11.02 -3.16
N PHE A 567 7.05 11.30 -4.32
CA PHE A 567 8.44 10.94 -4.66
C PHE A 567 9.35 11.95 -3.98
N GLY A 568 10.23 11.50 -3.08
CA GLY A 568 10.95 12.35 -2.13
C GLY A 568 11.75 13.48 -2.77
N ASP A 569 12.48 13.20 -3.84
CA ASP A 569 13.19 14.15 -4.70
C ASP A 569 12.51 14.35 -6.05
N ALA A 570 11.33 13.78 -6.22
CA ALA A 570 10.58 13.66 -7.46
C ALA A 570 11.31 12.86 -8.56
N GLU A 571 12.37 12.14 -8.20
CA GLU A 571 13.10 11.24 -9.11
C GLU A 571 12.65 9.80 -8.91
N PRO A 572 12.18 9.13 -9.97
CA PRO A 572 11.82 7.74 -9.88
C PRO A 572 13.03 6.85 -9.59
N THR A 573 12.98 6.06 -8.55
CA THR A 573 14.02 5.09 -8.18
C THR A 573 13.58 3.64 -8.40
N THR A 574 12.31 3.42 -8.67
CA THR A 574 11.74 2.10 -8.92
C THR A 574 10.91 2.09 -10.21
N ALA A 575 10.74 0.93 -10.82
CA ALA A 575 9.92 0.76 -12.02
C ALA A 575 8.48 1.29 -11.85
N ASN A 576 7.90 1.12 -10.65
CA ASN A 576 6.55 1.58 -10.35
C ASN A 576 6.44 3.12 -10.36
N GLU A 577 7.51 3.81 -10.01
CA GLU A 577 7.59 5.28 -10.01
C GLU A 577 7.89 5.83 -11.40
N ILE A 578 8.59 5.07 -12.23
CA ILE A 578 8.88 5.46 -13.62
C ILE A 578 7.63 5.44 -14.48
N VAL A 579 6.75 4.45 -14.30
CA VAL A 579 5.53 4.33 -15.13
C VAL A 579 4.72 5.63 -15.15
N PRO A 580 4.42 6.31 -14.04
CA PRO A 580 3.77 7.62 -14.04
C PRO A 580 4.56 8.70 -14.80
N ALA A 581 5.89 8.75 -14.63
CA ALA A 581 6.74 9.71 -15.32
C ALA A 581 6.76 9.47 -16.84
N LEU A 582 6.79 8.19 -17.25
CA LEU A 582 6.71 7.80 -18.66
C LEU A 582 5.35 8.14 -19.27
N VAL A 583 4.25 7.89 -18.54
CA VAL A 583 2.90 8.26 -18.96
C VAL A 583 2.77 9.77 -19.12
N ALA A 584 3.26 10.55 -18.16
CA ALA A 584 3.28 12.01 -18.25
C ALA A 584 4.08 12.48 -19.47
N GLN A 585 5.26 11.91 -19.70
CA GLN A 585 6.10 12.22 -20.87
C GLN A 585 5.39 11.89 -22.19
N GLN A 586 4.73 10.73 -22.30
CA GLN A 586 3.94 10.35 -23.48
C GLN A 586 2.79 11.31 -23.73
N ASP A 587 2.18 11.83 -22.68
CA ASP A 587 1.10 12.81 -22.73
C ASP A 587 1.61 14.26 -22.87
N GLY A 588 2.92 14.45 -23.20
CA GLY A 588 3.51 15.74 -23.55
C GLY A 588 3.92 16.61 -22.36
N TYR A 589 4.06 16.03 -21.18
CA TYR A 589 4.60 16.72 -20.01
C TYR A 589 6.13 16.59 -19.95
N THR A 590 6.74 17.54 -19.25
CA THR A 590 8.13 17.51 -18.78
C THR A 590 8.12 17.21 -17.29
N ASN A 591 8.77 16.14 -16.86
CA ASN A 591 8.90 15.79 -15.45
C ASN A 591 9.91 16.73 -14.79
N VAL A 592 9.59 17.20 -13.60
CA VAL A 592 10.39 18.16 -12.83
C VAL A 592 10.71 17.55 -11.47
N GLY A 593 11.99 17.23 -11.26
CA GLY A 593 12.55 16.81 -9.99
C GLY A 593 12.84 17.99 -9.06
N LEU A 594 13.54 17.69 -7.98
CA LEU A 594 14.05 18.66 -7.01
C LEU A 594 15.20 18.06 -6.20
N HIS A 595 16.16 18.89 -5.81
CA HIS A 595 17.25 18.47 -4.91
C HIS A 595 17.35 19.35 -3.65
N VAL A 596 16.47 20.34 -3.52
CA VAL A 596 16.42 21.21 -2.33
C VAL A 596 15.06 21.07 -1.66
N ASP A 597 15.01 20.31 -0.55
CA ASP A 597 13.82 20.18 0.30
C ASP A 597 14.12 20.75 1.71
N PRO A 598 13.66 21.96 2.02
CA PRO A 598 13.77 22.53 3.37
C PRO A 598 12.82 21.89 4.39
N ALA A 599 12.03 20.91 3.99
CA ALA A 599 11.04 20.22 4.81
C ALA A 599 10.01 21.15 5.50
N ASP A 600 9.60 22.23 4.81
CA ASP A 600 8.66 23.23 5.32
C ASP A 600 7.32 22.64 5.73
N TRP A 601 6.92 21.56 5.07
CA TRP A 601 5.71 20.78 5.37
C TRP A 601 5.72 20.14 6.78
N ARG A 602 6.90 19.86 7.35
CA ARG A 602 7.09 19.36 8.73
C ARG A 602 6.98 20.48 9.77
N ARG A 603 7.06 21.73 9.35
CA ARG A 603 7.02 22.93 10.20
C ARG A 603 8.15 22.96 11.26
N PRO A 604 9.42 22.81 10.86
CA PRO A 604 10.56 22.71 11.78
C PRO A 604 10.94 24.07 12.41
N GLY A 605 10.30 25.15 12.01
CA GLY A 605 10.60 26.52 12.39
C GLY A 605 11.22 27.32 11.25
N VAL A 606 10.91 28.63 11.19
CA VAL A 606 11.35 29.55 10.12
C VAL A 606 12.87 29.52 9.93
N ALA A 607 13.63 29.55 11.03
CA ALA A 607 15.10 29.58 10.96
C ALA A 607 15.67 28.30 10.35
N GLU A 608 15.07 27.13 10.63
CA GLU A 608 15.51 25.85 10.10
C GLU A 608 15.16 25.74 8.61
N ILE A 609 13.97 26.14 8.20
CA ILE A 609 13.57 26.19 6.78
C ILE A 609 14.55 27.06 5.98
N VAL A 610 14.86 28.28 6.47
CA VAL A 610 15.80 29.19 5.80
C VAL A 610 17.20 28.59 5.74
N LYS A 611 17.71 28.09 6.86
CA LYS A 611 19.03 27.47 6.93
C LYS A 611 19.13 26.30 5.96
N SER A 612 18.19 25.38 6.00
CA SER A 612 18.16 24.19 5.14
C SER A 612 18.13 24.57 3.65
N ALA A 613 17.28 25.51 3.24
CA ALA A 613 17.26 25.99 1.86
C ALA A 613 18.58 26.64 1.43
N LEU A 614 19.22 27.44 2.30
CA LEU A 614 20.48 28.09 1.97
C LEU A 614 21.68 27.13 1.93
N ASP A 615 21.64 26.06 2.72
CA ASP A 615 22.73 25.09 2.82
C ASP A 615 22.67 24.04 1.69
N GLN A 616 21.47 23.65 1.24
CA GLN A 616 21.30 22.66 0.18
C GLN A 616 21.53 23.23 -1.21
N VAL A 617 21.22 24.52 -1.47
CA VAL A 617 21.39 25.11 -2.81
C VAL A 617 22.88 25.17 -3.19
N GLN A 618 23.23 24.49 -4.28
CA GLN A 618 24.59 24.52 -4.84
C GLN A 618 24.55 24.35 -6.37
N THR A 619 25.49 25.04 -7.06
CA THR A 619 25.63 25.00 -8.52
C THR A 619 27.09 25.00 -8.98
N ASP A 620 28.03 24.75 -8.09
CA ASP A 620 29.45 24.77 -8.43
C ASP A 620 29.84 23.51 -9.21
N ASP A 621 29.27 22.36 -8.86
CA ASP A 621 29.46 21.11 -9.53
C ASP A 621 28.15 20.70 -10.23
N PRO A 622 28.17 20.51 -11.56
CA PRO A 622 26.98 20.05 -12.29
C PRO A 622 26.40 18.71 -11.82
N THR A 623 27.25 17.79 -11.35
CA THR A 623 26.84 16.44 -10.98
C THR A 623 26.08 16.38 -9.64
N THR A 624 26.34 17.35 -8.76
CA THR A 624 25.71 17.47 -7.46
C THR A 624 24.83 18.73 -7.35
N ALA A 625 24.51 19.35 -8.50
CA ALA A 625 23.74 20.59 -8.51
C ALA A 625 22.35 20.41 -7.90
N ALA A 626 21.98 21.36 -7.03
CA ALA A 626 20.69 21.43 -6.38
C ALA A 626 20.15 22.87 -6.56
N GLN A 627 19.18 23.04 -7.46
CA GLN A 627 18.72 24.32 -7.98
C GLN A 627 17.21 24.56 -7.86
N ILE A 628 16.42 23.47 -7.77
CA ILE A 628 14.96 23.56 -7.64
C ILE A 628 14.60 23.39 -6.18
N ILE A 629 14.01 24.43 -5.61
CA ILE A 629 13.65 24.50 -4.20
C ILE A 629 12.19 24.13 -4.06
N LEU A 630 11.91 23.08 -3.30
CA LEU A 630 10.56 22.65 -2.91
C LEU A 630 10.08 23.48 -1.73
N LEU A 631 8.95 24.11 -1.87
CA LEU A 631 8.14 24.70 -0.82
C LEU A 631 6.68 24.31 -1.06
N HIS A 632 5.81 24.58 -0.10
CA HIS A 632 4.39 24.27 -0.24
C HIS A 632 3.52 25.50 0.00
N ASP A 633 2.51 25.69 -0.87
CA ASP A 633 1.49 26.74 -0.70
C ASP A 633 0.11 26.18 -0.37
N GLY A 634 0.02 24.83 -0.21
CA GLY A 634 -1.18 24.08 0.17
C GLY A 634 -0.88 22.91 1.11
N GLY A 635 -1.85 22.01 1.30
CA GLY A 635 -1.69 20.79 2.09
C GLY A 635 -1.55 21.01 3.60
N GLY A 636 -1.97 22.18 4.14
CA GLY A 636 -2.00 22.45 5.59
C GLY A 636 -1.58 23.88 5.97
N GLU A 637 -1.15 24.05 7.21
CA GLU A 637 -0.73 25.34 7.75
C GLU A 637 0.66 25.73 7.24
N ARG A 638 0.82 26.90 6.57
CA ARG A 638 2.04 27.35 5.87
C ARG A 638 2.57 28.69 6.33
N SER A 639 2.22 29.16 7.52
CA SER A 639 2.70 30.44 8.06
C SER A 639 4.23 30.48 8.16
N GLN A 640 4.88 29.36 8.47
CA GLN A 640 6.34 29.27 8.53
C GLN A 640 6.97 29.38 7.13
N THR A 641 6.38 28.79 6.12
CA THR A 641 6.79 28.92 4.72
C THR A 641 6.69 30.36 4.25
N VAL A 642 5.55 31.02 4.52
CA VAL A 642 5.33 32.46 4.20
C VAL A 642 6.39 33.33 4.88
N ALA A 643 6.68 33.08 6.17
CA ALA A 643 7.68 33.88 6.91
C ALA A 643 9.12 33.58 6.46
N ALA A 644 9.44 32.36 6.03
CA ALA A 644 10.77 31.97 5.57
C ALA A 644 11.08 32.48 4.15
N LEU A 645 10.08 32.54 3.27
CA LEU A 645 10.25 32.86 1.85
C LEU A 645 11.04 34.14 1.57
N PRO A 646 10.75 35.32 2.17
CA PRO A 646 11.53 36.53 1.90
C PRO A 646 12.98 36.40 2.35
N LEU A 647 13.26 35.64 3.41
CA LEU A 647 14.61 35.41 3.93
C LEU A 647 15.43 34.48 3.03
N ILE A 648 14.78 33.44 2.49
CA ILE A 648 15.38 32.54 1.50
C ILE A 648 15.78 33.33 0.25
N ILE A 649 14.86 34.17 -0.29
CA ILE A 649 15.11 34.95 -1.48
C ILE A 649 16.29 35.91 -1.26
N ASP A 650 16.28 36.67 -0.14
CA ASP A 650 17.35 37.64 0.16
C ASP A 650 18.69 36.91 0.40
N GLY A 651 18.67 35.78 1.11
CA GLY A 651 19.87 35.01 1.41
C GLY A 651 20.53 34.42 0.16
N LEU A 652 19.75 33.81 -0.75
CA LEU A 652 20.28 33.25 -2.01
C LEU A 652 20.78 34.37 -2.96
N ARG A 653 20.09 35.51 -3.04
CA ARG A 653 20.57 36.66 -3.78
C ARG A 653 21.90 37.23 -3.24
N ALA A 654 22.05 37.27 -1.92
CA ALA A 654 23.31 37.64 -1.30
C ALA A 654 24.47 36.67 -1.65
N LYS A 655 24.16 35.39 -1.90
CA LYS A 655 25.11 34.40 -2.42
C LYS A 655 25.34 34.49 -3.93
N GLY A 656 24.64 35.37 -4.66
CA GLY A 656 24.81 35.60 -6.10
C GLY A 656 23.88 34.73 -7.00
N PHE A 657 22.85 34.15 -6.46
CA PHE A 657 21.90 33.38 -7.26
C PHE A 657 20.83 34.23 -7.92
N GLU A 658 20.50 33.94 -9.18
CA GLU A 658 19.40 34.49 -9.94
C GLU A 658 18.17 33.59 -9.83
N PHE A 659 17.02 34.19 -9.48
CA PHE A 659 15.75 33.45 -9.45
C PHE A 659 15.12 33.39 -10.83
N VAL A 660 14.86 32.19 -11.31
CA VAL A 660 14.26 31.90 -12.62
C VAL A 660 13.07 30.94 -12.49
N PRO A 661 12.09 30.95 -13.40
CA PRO A 661 11.07 29.91 -13.43
C PRO A 661 11.66 28.58 -13.93
N VAL A 662 11.00 27.46 -13.61
CA VAL A 662 11.43 26.11 -14.03
C VAL A 662 11.62 26.01 -15.55
N SER A 663 10.76 26.66 -16.34
CA SER A 663 10.90 26.67 -17.80
C SER A 663 12.28 27.16 -18.25
N ARG A 664 12.82 28.17 -17.55
CA ARG A 664 14.13 28.74 -17.90
C ARG A 664 15.26 27.77 -17.64
N LEU A 665 15.23 26.99 -16.54
CA LEU A 665 16.19 25.90 -16.30
C LEU A 665 16.07 24.83 -17.39
N ALA A 666 14.84 24.50 -17.81
CA ALA A 666 14.60 23.54 -18.89
C ALA A 666 14.99 24.05 -20.29
N GLY A 667 15.52 25.28 -20.43
CA GLY A 667 15.83 25.87 -21.73
C GLY A 667 14.58 26.22 -22.57
N LEU A 668 13.41 26.32 -21.95
CA LEU A 668 12.12 26.55 -22.57
C LEU A 668 11.58 27.95 -22.26
N SER A 669 10.67 28.44 -23.09
CA SER A 669 9.90 29.65 -22.79
C SER A 669 8.64 29.32 -21.98
N ARG A 670 8.11 30.31 -21.27
CA ARG A 670 6.82 30.19 -20.58
C ARG A 670 5.70 29.75 -21.51
N ASP A 671 5.67 30.27 -22.75
CA ASP A 671 4.65 29.88 -23.73
C ASP A 671 4.82 28.43 -24.24
N ALA A 672 6.01 27.86 -24.16
CA ALA A 672 6.23 26.46 -24.46
C ALA A 672 5.68 25.55 -23.37
N VAL A 673 5.89 25.90 -22.08
CA VAL A 673 5.39 25.10 -20.94
C VAL A 673 3.94 25.42 -20.59
N MET A 674 3.43 26.59 -20.97
CA MET A 674 2.03 27.01 -20.79
C MET A 674 1.44 27.59 -22.08
N PRO A 675 1.29 26.76 -23.14
CA PRO A 675 0.78 27.24 -24.43
C PRO A 675 -0.68 27.69 -24.32
N LEU A 676 -1.05 28.65 -25.17
CA LEU A 676 -2.44 29.10 -25.29
C LEU A 676 -3.31 27.97 -25.87
N VAL A 677 -4.48 27.79 -25.30
CA VAL A 677 -5.50 26.88 -25.82
C VAL A 677 -6.15 27.54 -27.04
N THR A 678 -6.14 26.86 -28.21
CA THR A 678 -6.61 27.40 -29.49
C THR A 678 -7.54 26.42 -30.22
N GLY A 679 -8.23 26.88 -31.26
CA GLY A 679 -9.01 26.06 -32.17
C GLY A 679 -10.24 25.39 -31.52
N ARG A 680 -10.47 24.13 -31.88
CA ARG A 680 -11.63 23.35 -31.38
C ARG A 680 -11.54 23.06 -29.87
N ASP A 681 -10.33 22.96 -29.34
CA ASP A 681 -10.11 22.68 -27.95
C ASP A 681 -10.58 23.85 -27.06
N LEU A 682 -10.47 25.11 -27.52
CA LEU A 682 -11.00 26.26 -26.82
C LEU A 682 -12.53 26.18 -26.62
N VAL A 683 -13.27 25.53 -27.52
CA VAL A 683 -14.72 25.35 -27.38
C VAL A 683 -15.01 24.34 -26.26
N SER A 684 -14.30 23.22 -26.24
CA SER A 684 -14.49 22.22 -25.18
C SER A 684 -14.08 22.76 -23.80
N VAL A 685 -12.96 23.49 -23.70
CA VAL A 685 -12.52 24.17 -22.47
C VAL A 685 -13.59 25.12 -21.94
N ARG A 686 -14.25 25.90 -22.81
CA ARG A 686 -15.36 26.82 -22.40
C ARG A 686 -16.56 26.05 -21.88
N ALA A 687 -16.87 24.88 -22.44
CA ALA A 687 -17.92 24.00 -21.92
C ALA A 687 -17.53 23.42 -20.57
N ASP A 688 -16.27 22.99 -20.40
CA ASP A 688 -15.74 22.43 -19.16
C ASP A 688 -15.79 23.44 -17.98
N VAL A 689 -15.59 24.75 -18.23
CA VAL A 689 -15.78 25.80 -17.19
C VAL A 689 -17.15 25.68 -16.54
N SER A 690 -18.19 25.49 -17.34
CA SER A 690 -19.56 25.37 -16.80
C SER A 690 -19.73 24.13 -15.95
N VAL A 691 -19.09 23.02 -16.32
CA VAL A 691 -19.14 21.76 -15.56
C VAL A 691 -18.34 21.87 -14.26
N PHE A 692 -17.15 22.44 -14.28
CA PHE A 692 -16.36 22.69 -13.06
C PHE A 692 -17.10 23.61 -12.07
N LEU A 693 -17.75 24.68 -12.57
CA LEU A 693 -18.58 25.57 -11.73
C LEU A 693 -19.76 24.83 -11.09
N ILE A 694 -20.45 23.97 -11.87
CA ILE A 694 -21.57 23.17 -11.36
C ILE A 694 -21.09 22.17 -10.30
N LEU A 695 -19.99 21.47 -10.55
CA LEU A 695 -19.42 20.52 -9.61
C LEU A 695 -18.96 21.20 -8.31
N GLY A 696 -18.27 22.33 -8.40
CA GLY A 696 -17.86 23.15 -7.25
C GLY A 696 -19.05 23.65 -6.42
N ALA A 697 -20.07 24.18 -7.10
CA ALA A 697 -21.31 24.63 -6.43
C ALA A 697 -22.06 23.47 -5.77
N MET A 698 -22.08 22.30 -6.41
CA MET A 698 -22.72 21.09 -5.87
C MET A 698 -22.00 20.57 -4.64
N GLY A 699 -20.67 20.57 -4.63
CA GLY A 699 -19.85 20.21 -3.45
C GLY A 699 -20.16 21.14 -2.26
N THR A 700 -20.17 22.45 -2.51
CA THR A 700 -20.51 23.45 -1.49
C THR A 700 -21.93 23.24 -0.96
N MET A 701 -22.91 23.01 -1.84
CA MET A 701 -24.29 22.74 -1.46
C MET A 701 -24.45 21.46 -0.62
N LEU A 702 -23.74 20.39 -0.99
CA LEU A 702 -23.75 19.13 -0.24
C LEU A 702 -23.15 19.30 1.16
N ASN A 703 -22.07 20.06 1.28
CA ASN A 703 -21.48 20.39 2.58
C ASN A 703 -22.48 21.15 3.48
N TRP A 704 -23.11 22.20 2.94
CA TRP A 704 -24.11 22.96 3.68
C TRP A 704 -25.31 22.09 4.07
N LEU A 705 -25.78 21.22 3.15
CA LEU A 705 -26.87 20.28 3.44
C LEU A 705 -26.48 19.30 4.55
N PHE A 706 -25.26 18.78 4.53
CA PHE A 706 -24.72 17.89 5.56
C PHE A 706 -24.72 18.57 6.94
N PHE A 707 -24.18 19.79 7.03
CA PHE A 707 -24.17 20.56 8.27
C PHE A 707 -25.59 20.91 8.73
N ALA A 708 -26.50 21.25 7.82
CA ALA A 708 -27.89 21.52 8.16
C ALA A 708 -28.61 20.28 8.72
N VAL A 709 -28.43 19.10 8.11
CA VAL A 709 -29.03 17.84 8.56
C VAL A 709 -28.51 17.47 9.95
N ILE A 710 -27.19 17.57 10.18
CA ILE A 710 -26.58 17.31 11.50
C ILE A 710 -27.13 18.29 12.55
N SER A 711 -27.12 19.60 12.23
CA SER A 711 -27.58 20.63 13.15
C SER A 711 -29.07 20.46 13.53
N LEU A 712 -29.90 20.12 12.54
CA LEU A 712 -31.32 19.82 12.77
C LEU A 712 -31.51 18.53 13.61
N GLY A 713 -30.68 17.51 13.34
CA GLY A 713 -30.67 16.25 14.10
C GLY A 713 -30.30 16.46 15.59
N ILE A 714 -29.23 17.22 15.82
CA ILE A 714 -28.81 17.59 17.19
C ILE A 714 -29.87 18.47 17.84
N GLY A 715 -30.39 19.49 17.14
CA GLY A 715 -31.46 20.37 17.65
C GLY A 715 -32.69 19.58 18.06
N ARG A 716 -33.13 18.62 17.21
CA ARG A 716 -34.23 17.71 17.57
C ARG A 716 -33.94 16.89 18.82
N ALA A 717 -32.73 16.31 18.92
CA ALA A 717 -32.34 15.50 20.09
C ALA A 717 -32.35 16.34 21.37
N VAL A 718 -31.82 17.57 21.33
CA VAL A 718 -31.83 18.51 22.46
C VAL A 718 -33.27 18.89 22.87
N VAL A 719 -34.14 19.19 21.89
CA VAL A 719 -35.56 19.52 22.16
C VAL A 719 -36.26 18.33 22.79
N LEU A 720 -36.09 17.12 22.26
CA LEU A 720 -36.70 15.91 22.82
C LEU A 720 -36.18 15.62 24.24
N ALA A 721 -34.89 15.80 24.49
CA ALA A 721 -34.31 15.65 25.81
C ALA A 721 -34.88 16.68 26.81
N ALA A 722 -34.97 17.95 26.38
CA ALA A 722 -35.56 19.02 27.19
C ALA A 722 -37.03 18.75 27.53
N LEU A 723 -37.82 18.28 26.54
CA LEU A 723 -39.23 17.90 26.75
C LEU A 723 -39.36 16.70 27.71
N ALA A 724 -38.51 15.70 27.57
CA ALA A 724 -38.47 14.53 28.44
C ALA A 724 -38.11 14.91 29.89
N LEU A 725 -37.10 15.76 30.06
CA LEU A 725 -36.72 16.30 31.36
C LEU A 725 -37.84 17.15 32.00
N ASN A 726 -38.53 17.96 31.18
CA ASN A 726 -39.67 18.76 31.66
C ASN A 726 -40.91 17.89 32.04
N SER A 727 -41.16 16.83 31.26
CA SER A 727 -42.25 15.87 31.53
C SER A 727 -41.99 15.07 32.80
N ASN A 728 -40.74 14.80 33.13
CA ASN A 728 -40.37 14.08 34.36
C ASN A 728 -40.40 14.96 35.66
N ARG A 729 -40.64 16.26 35.55
CA ARG A 729 -40.79 17.13 36.74
C ARG A 729 -42.03 16.75 37.50
N PRO A 730 -42.00 16.66 38.88
CA PRO A 730 -43.14 16.23 39.70
C PRO A 730 -44.42 17.02 39.45
N LYS A 731 -44.33 18.30 39.05
CA LYS A 731 -45.47 19.18 38.75
C LYS A 731 -46.17 18.87 37.41
N ASN A 732 -45.46 18.18 36.49
CA ASN A 732 -45.95 17.91 35.13
C ASN A 732 -46.26 16.43 34.90
N ARG A 733 -46.12 15.59 35.92
CA ARG A 733 -46.56 14.20 35.83
C ARG A 733 -48.07 14.16 35.75
N LEU A 734 -48.61 13.90 34.57
CA LEU A 734 -49.97 13.49 34.40
C LEU A 734 -50.16 12.18 35.16
N VAL A 735 -50.92 12.22 36.27
CA VAL A 735 -51.39 10.99 36.92
C VAL A 735 -52.50 10.47 36.03
N PRO A 736 -52.33 9.32 35.38
CA PRO A 736 -53.39 8.81 34.50
C PRO A 736 -54.63 8.55 35.37
N PRO A 737 -55.83 8.78 34.82
CA PRO A 737 -57.03 8.47 35.53
C PRO A 737 -57.12 6.97 35.85
N PRO A 738 -57.91 6.58 36.95
CA PRO A 738 -58.17 5.16 37.19
C PRO A 738 -58.88 4.56 35.97
N ILE A 739 -58.59 3.28 35.65
CA ILE A 739 -59.24 2.57 34.53
C ILE A 739 -60.75 2.45 34.88
N ASP A 740 -61.60 2.79 33.91
CA ASP A 740 -63.05 2.49 34.04
C ASP A 740 -63.19 0.96 33.92
N PRO A 741 -63.73 0.28 35.00
CA PRO A 741 -63.96 -1.15 34.96
C PRO A 741 -64.94 -1.61 33.86
N LYS A 742 -65.70 -0.68 33.27
CA LYS A 742 -66.64 -0.97 32.18
C LYS A 742 -66.00 -0.82 30.78
N LEU A 743 -64.79 -0.33 30.71
CA LEU A 743 -64.15 -0.12 29.43
C LEU A 743 -63.97 -1.43 28.71
N PHE A 744 -64.52 -1.54 27.50
CA PHE A 744 -64.35 -2.71 26.61
C PHE A 744 -63.37 -2.42 25.50
N VAL A 745 -62.36 -3.27 25.36
CA VAL A 745 -61.25 -3.09 24.41
C VAL A 745 -61.29 -4.15 23.34
N SER A 746 -61.24 -3.76 22.09
CA SER A 746 -60.95 -4.67 20.97
C SER A 746 -59.46 -4.72 20.64
N VAL A 747 -58.89 -5.92 20.71
CA VAL A 747 -57.49 -6.13 20.37
C VAL A 747 -57.41 -6.80 19.00
N LEU A 748 -56.79 -6.11 18.04
CA LEU A 748 -56.60 -6.58 16.67
C LEU A 748 -55.22 -7.15 16.52
N ILE A 749 -55.12 -8.41 16.08
CA ILE A 749 -53.84 -9.09 15.85
C ILE A 749 -53.79 -9.53 14.37
N PRO A 750 -53.18 -8.73 13.49
CA PRO A 750 -52.92 -9.18 12.11
C PRO A 750 -51.80 -10.22 12.13
N ALA A 751 -52.04 -11.36 11.46
CA ALA A 751 -51.13 -12.48 11.39
C ALA A 751 -50.91 -12.90 9.94
N PHE A 752 -49.65 -13.18 9.60
CA PHE A 752 -49.26 -13.76 8.32
C PHE A 752 -48.05 -14.69 8.50
N ASN A 753 -48.30 -16.02 8.41
CA ASN A 753 -47.32 -17.07 8.68
C ASN A 753 -46.72 -17.05 10.11
N GLU A 754 -47.60 -16.90 11.11
CA GLU A 754 -47.25 -16.76 12.53
C GLU A 754 -47.58 -18.00 13.37
N ALA A 755 -47.67 -19.19 12.77
CA ALA A 755 -48.03 -20.44 13.42
C ALA A 755 -47.22 -20.76 14.69
N ARG A 756 -45.99 -20.24 14.81
CA ARG A 756 -45.09 -20.51 15.95
C ARG A 756 -45.44 -19.70 17.19
N VAL A 757 -46.04 -18.53 17.02
CA VAL A 757 -46.17 -17.54 18.11
C VAL A 757 -47.61 -17.13 18.40
N ILE A 758 -48.50 -17.23 17.42
CA ILE A 758 -49.86 -16.69 17.48
C ILE A 758 -50.68 -17.21 18.68
N GLU A 759 -50.62 -18.50 18.99
CA GLU A 759 -51.35 -19.08 20.11
C GLU A 759 -50.91 -18.49 21.46
N ALA A 760 -49.55 -18.40 21.64
CA ALA A 760 -48.97 -17.84 22.86
C ALA A 760 -49.33 -16.37 23.01
N SER A 761 -49.35 -15.58 21.92
CA SER A 761 -49.69 -14.16 21.92
C SER A 761 -51.17 -13.94 22.29
N VAL A 762 -52.11 -14.68 21.69
CA VAL A 762 -53.52 -14.61 22.01
C VAL A 762 -53.78 -15.01 23.47
N ARG A 763 -53.18 -16.08 23.98
CA ARG A 763 -53.32 -16.51 25.40
C ARG A 763 -52.86 -15.42 26.36
N ARG A 764 -51.77 -14.73 26.04
CA ARG A 764 -51.27 -13.61 26.88
C ARG A 764 -52.19 -12.42 26.85
N VAL A 765 -52.78 -12.06 25.72
CA VAL A 765 -53.79 -10.99 25.64
C VAL A 765 -55.05 -11.36 26.43
N LEU A 766 -55.50 -12.59 26.35
CA LEU A 766 -56.64 -13.08 27.13
C LEU A 766 -56.41 -13.10 28.64
N ALA A 767 -55.15 -13.23 29.07
CA ALA A 767 -54.76 -13.18 30.47
C ALA A 767 -54.65 -11.74 31.04
N SER A 768 -54.96 -10.72 30.23
CA SER A 768 -54.90 -9.33 30.67
C SER A 768 -55.86 -9.06 31.79
N GLU A 769 -55.37 -8.36 32.83
CA GLU A 769 -56.14 -8.00 34.03
C GLU A 769 -56.67 -6.56 33.92
N GLN A 770 -57.69 -6.24 34.76
CA GLN A 770 -58.28 -4.90 34.93
C GLN A 770 -58.97 -4.33 33.69
N VAL A 771 -59.25 -5.11 32.67
CA VAL A 771 -59.86 -4.68 31.40
C VAL A 771 -60.74 -5.79 30.83
N SER A 772 -61.97 -5.43 30.34
CA SER A 772 -62.75 -6.34 29.53
C SER A 772 -62.35 -6.23 28.07
N LEU A 773 -62.10 -7.37 27.41
CA LEU A 773 -61.59 -7.32 26.02
C LEU A 773 -62.16 -8.43 25.14
N GLU A 774 -62.12 -8.17 23.82
CA GLU A 774 -62.23 -9.18 22.77
C GLU A 774 -60.91 -9.16 21.95
N VAL A 775 -60.59 -10.30 21.36
CA VAL A 775 -59.42 -10.45 20.48
C VAL A 775 -59.89 -10.81 19.08
N ILE A 776 -59.52 -10.07 18.10
CA ILE A 776 -59.79 -10.33 16.69
C ILE A 776 -58.47 -10.67 16.03
N VAL A 777 -58.29 -11.95 15.75
CA VAL A 777 -57.12 -12.41 14.99
C VAL A 777 -57.47 -12.32 13.51
N ILE A 778 -56.66 -11.60 12.75
CA ILE A 778 -56.88 -11.39 11.32
C ILE A 778 -55.76 -12.11 10.55
N ASP A 779 -56.04 -13.28 10.01
CA ASP A 779 -55.12 -14.02 9.16
C ASP A 779 -55.19 -13.43 7.74
N ASP A 780 -54.16 -12.79 7.34
CA ASP A 780 -53.98 -12.13 6.03
C ASP A 780 -53.45 -13.11 4.97
N GLY A 781 -54.07 -14.28 4.89
CA GLY A 781 -53.76 -15.26 3.85
C GLY A 781 -52.50 -16.08 4.15
N SER A 782 -52.32 -16.53 5.37
CA SER A 782 -51.17 -17.38 5.74
C SER A 782 -51.16 -18.68 4.93
N SER A 783 -49.96 -19.11 4.57
CA SER A 783 -49.71 -20.37 3.89
C SER A 783 -49.32 -21.51 4.84
N ASP A 784 -49.10 -21.18 6.12
CA ASP A 784 -48.80 -22.13 7.19
C ASP A 784 -50.07 -22.47 8.00
N ASN A 785 -49.90 -23.12 9.15
CA ASN A 785 -51.02 -23.56 10.00
C ASN A 785 -51.56 -22.44 10.92
N THR A 786 -51.30 -21.17 10.68
CA THR A 786 -51.70 -20.03 11.56
C THR A 786 -53.19 -20.06 11.85
N SER A 787 -54.08 -20.01 10.83
CA SER A 787 -55.52 -20.05 10.97
C SER A 787 -56.00 -21.33 11.69
N ALA A 788 -55.47 -22.51 11.33
CA ALA A 788 -55.87 -23.75 11.92
C ALA A 788 -55.54 -23.85 13.43
N LEU A 789 -54.36 -23.32 13.82
CA LEU A 789 -53.95 -23.26 15.23
C LEU A 789 -54.85 -22.34 16.04
N VAL A 790 -55.18 -21.18 15.52
CA VAL A 790 -56.11 -20.25 16.20
C VAL A 790 -57.49 -20.84 16.34
N ALA A 791 -58.04 -21.47 15.29
CA ALA A 791 -59.33 -22.10 15.33
C ALA A 791 -59.37 -23.30 16.32
N ALA A 792 -58.31 -24.13 16.35
CA ALA A 792 -58.24 -25.28 17.27
C ALA A 792 -58.04 -24.85 18.74
N ALA A 793 -57.24 -23.77 18.99
CA ALA A 793 -56.93 -23.35 20.35
C ALA A 793 -57.99 -22.47 21.00
N PHE A 794 -58.79 -21.72 20.21
CA PHE A 794 -59.70 -20.68 20.64
C PHE A 794 -61.12 -20.74 20.00
N GLY A 795 -61.43 -21.79 19.27
CA GLY A 795 -62.75 -21.94 18.61
C GLY A 795 -63.93 -21.86 19.56
N ASP A 796 -63.76 -22.30 20.83
CA ASP A 796 -64.77 -22.28 21.87
C ASP A 796 -64.63 -21.05 22.83
N GLU A 797 -63.64 -20.16 22.61
CA GLU A 797 -63.43 -18.97 23.45
C GLU A 797 -64.24 -17.79 22.89
N PRO A 798 -65.31 -17.35 23.56
CA PRO A 798 -66.22 -16.36 23.00
C PRO A 798 -65.61 -14.96 22.85
N ARG A 799 -64.46 -14.71 23.48
CA ARG A 799 -63.74 -13.43 23.39
C ARG A 799 -62.79 -13.41 22.18
N VAL A 800 -62.58 -14.52 21.46
CA VAL A 800 -61.67 -14.59 20.32
C VAL A 800 -62.47 -14.78 19.02
N ARG A 801 -62.15 -13.95 18.04
CA ARG A 801 -62.69 -14.11 16.67
C ARG A 801 -61.54 -14.25 15.69
N LEU A 802 -61.63 -15.23 14.83
CA LEU A 802 -60.73 -15.42 13.70
C LEU A 802 -61.38 -14.87 12.41
N LEU A 803 -60.68 -14.01 11.72
CA LEU A 803 -61.03 -13.49 10.40
C LEU A 803 -59.95 -13.90 9.43
N THR A 804 -60.31 -14.74 8.46
CA THR A 804 -59.35 -15.17 7.41
C THR A 804 -59.60 -14.40 6.11
N LEU A 805 -58.55 -13.79 5.57
CA LEU A 805 -58.59 -12.96 4.37
C LEU A 805 -57.61 -13.48 3.32
N PRO A 806 -57.89 -13.23 2.05
CA PRO A 806 -56.82 -13.35 1.05
C PRO A 806 -55.72 -12.30 1.33
N ASN A 807 -54.43 -12.68 1.10
CA ASN A 807 -53.32 -11.79 1.38
C ASN A 807 -53.48 -10.40 0.72
N GLY A 808 -53.38 -9.38 1.50
CA GLY A 808 -53.60 -7.96 1.06
C GLY A 808 -52.80 -6.96 1.86
N GLY A 809 -51.94 -7.45 2.76
CA GLY A 809 -51.04 -6.66 3.61
C GLY A 809 -51.68 -6.18 4.91
N LYS A 810 -50.83 -5.95 5.93
CA LYS A 810 -51.17 -5.61 7.32
C LYS A 810 -52.19 -4.46 7.44
N ALA A 811 -52.02 -3.41 6.63
CA ALA A 811 -52.96 -2.28 6.66
C ALA A 811 -54.41 -2.64 6.26
N ARG A 812 -54.58 -3.52 5.25
CA ARG A 812 -55.87 -4.02 4.82
C ARG A 812 -56.45 -4.95 5.90
N ALA A 813 -55.62 -5.86 6.43
CA ALA A 813 -56.03 -6.79 7.48
C ALA A 813 -56.57 -6.00 8.69
N LEU A 814 -55.85 -5.01 9.19
CA LEU A 814 -56.31 -4.16 10.29
C LEU A 814 -57.58 -3.42 9.98
N ASN A 815 -57.75 -2.88 8.74
CA ASN A 815 -59.00 -2.20 8.32
C ASN A 815 -60.23 -3.14 8.30
N GLU A 816 -60.06 -4.40 7.90
CA GLU A 816 -61.15 -5.39 7.93
C GLU A 816 -61.44 -5.87 9.36
N GLY A 817 -60.40 -6.07 10.19
CA GLY A 817 -60.57 -6.37 11.62
C GLY A 817 -61.27 -5.24 12.40
N LEU A 818 -60.97 -3.98 12.07
CA LEU A 818 -61.60 -2.80 12.68
C LEU A 818 -63.10 -2.77 12.45
N LYS A 819 -63.63 -3.29 11.37
CA LYS A 819 -65.09 -3.37 11.09
C LYS A 819 -65.83 -4.36 12.03
N LEU A 820 -65.09 -5.28 12.64
CA LEU A 820 -65.59 -6.30 13.56
C LEU A 820 -65.40 -5.91 15.03
N ALA A 821 -64.68 -4.84 15.30
CA ALA A 821 -64.36 -4.41 16.65
C ALA A 821 -65.59 -3.76 17.32
N HIS A 822 -65.91 -4.14 18.57
CA HIS A 822 -67.00 -3.63 19.37
C HIS A 822 -66.51 -2.79 20.56
N GLY A 823 -65.22 -2.81 20.85
CA GLY A 823 -64.61 -2.05 21.95
C GLY A 823 -64.59 -0.54 21.69
N GLU A 824 -64.73 0.22 22.78
CA GLU A 824 -64.61 1.68 22.76
C GLU A 824 -63.17 2.13 22.41
N ILE A 825 -62.23 1.28 22.75
CA ILE A 825 -60.82 1.44 22.39
C ILE A 825 -60.38 0.24 21.55
N VAL A 826 -59.65 0.54 20.49
CA VAL A 826 -59.05 -0.49 19.62
C VAL A 826 -57.53 -0.43 19.77
N ILE A 827 -56.96 -1.58 20.12
CA ILE A 827 -55.50 -1.73 20.23
C ILE A 827 -55.03 -2.71 19.13
N ALA A 828 -54.13 -2.27 18.29
CA ALA A 828 -53.51 -3.14 17.27
C ALA A 828 -52.15 -3.64 17.78
N LEU A 829 -51.97 -4.96 17.72
CA LEU A 829 -50.75 -5.63 18.21
C LEU A 829 -50.15 -6.51 17.14
N ASP A 830 -48.86 -6.64 17.12
CA ASP A 830 -48.18 -7.60 16.25
C ASP A 830 -48.28 -9.03 16.83
N ALA A 831 -48.41 -10.01 15.97
CA ALA A 831 -48.66 -11.41 16.36
C ALA A 831 -47.50 -12.04 17.16
N ASP A 832 -46.29 -11.51 17.08
CA ASP A 832 -45.07 -11.93 17.76
C ASP A 832 -44.78 -11.16 19.06
N THR A 833 -45.59 -10.16 19.38
CA THR A 833 -45.33 -9.30 20.54
C THR A 833 -45.77 -9.98 21.84
N GLN A 834 -44.90 -9.97 22.82
CA GLN A 834 -45.15 -10.53 24.15
C GLN A 834 -45.51 -9.42 25.17
N PHE A 835 -46.64 -9.56 25.83
CA PHE A 835 -47.16 -8.58 26.79
C PHE A 835 -47.19 -9.11 28.23
N GLU A 836 -47.06 -8.19 29.18
CA GLU A 836 -47.38 -8.43 30.56
C GLU A 836 -48.89 -8.25 30.77
N VAL A 837 -49.44 -8.90 31.83
CA VAL A 837 -50.87 -8.93 32.09
C VAL A 837 -51.53 -7.55 32.28
N ALA A 838 -50.73 -6.54 32.66
CA ALA A 838 -51.23 -5.17 32.85
C ALA A 838 -51.12 -4.32 31.59
N THR A 839 -50.49 -4.80 30.51
CA THR A 839 -50.12 -3.97 29.35
C THR A 839 -51.35 -3.42 28.62
N ILE A 840 -52.36 -4.27 28.34
CA ILE A 840 -53.56 -3.83 27.61
C ILE A 840 -54.34 -2.76 28.44
N ALA A 841 -54.44 -2.96 29.75
CA ALA A 841 -55.08 -2.00 30.66
C ALA A 841 -54.32 -0.64 30.67
N LEU A 842 -52.97 -0.68 30.64
CA LEU A 842 -52.13 0.52 30.59
C LEU A 842 -52.21 1.23 29.23
N LEU A 843 -52.35 0.51 28.11
CA LEU A 843 -52.54 1.08 26.78
C LEU A 843 -53.93 1.69 26.60
N ALA A 844 -54.94 1.16 27.31
CA ALA A 844 -56.34 1.65 27.28
C ALA A 844 -56.59 2.87 28.19
N ARG A 845 -55.63 3.21 29.05
CA ARG A 845 -55.60 4.44 29.83
C ARG A 845 -55.30 5.66 28.98
#